data_4e53ed0b8620b88cd294ced699850255
#
_entry.id   4e53ed0b8620b88cd294ced699850255
#
_cell.length_a   1.000
_cell.length_b   1.000
_cell.length_c   1.000
_cell.angle_alpha   90.00
_cell.angle_beta   90.00
_cell.angle_gamma   90.00
#
_symmetry.space_group_name_H-M   'P 1'
#
loop_
_entity.id
_entity.type
_entity.pdbx_description
1 polymer ?
#
loop_
_entity_poly.entity_id
_entity_poly.type
_entity_poly.pdbx_seq_one_letter_code
_entity_poly.pdbx_strand_id
1 'polypeptide(L)'
;LEKRHEAETVALFLMRCLFTMFAEDVELLKKGSFTAMLEELQGMPDKAHLALEQLWSDMNTGAALNAWIREPVRRFNGGLFREARALPLTAEMVAELTIAARRDWRDVEPAIFGTLLEQALDKKERHQLGAHYTPRSYVERLVTPTIIEPLREDWRDVLVEAQMLIDAGKTGEARNLARRFHEKLCEIRVLDPACGTGNFLYVAMEMMKKLEGDVVDFITELGGEATLEFQGHTVDPHQFLGIELNPRAAAIAELVLWIGYIKWQLKTGGQDVVVDPVLRDFHNVECRDAVLSYSDKTLRLDEHGKPVTRWDGETMKLHPVTGENVPDEAARVELYDYAEPKAALWPKADFIVGNPPFIGGKDLRADLGDGYTEALWAAHNDMPRSADFVMYWWNQAARHLAAGAKKGGNGKPRRFGFITTNSIRQTFNRRVIEKALSGKPPLSIVFAIPDHPWMKSADKAAVRIAMTVVVPGEELEGSFAEVVSESGLNTDQPEVSLAVRTGCISPNLQYEIRLSDCVHLLSNAGIAIKGFELGTQSLLIDNPRRAALLTSIPDLESTTFPYLNGNDLKLGRSSRYVLDLHDWSLSQLKAAPELYGYLLDQVFGSRNPDAEERVSSEWWKFRRSGEKLRDATEDLKRVIATTRTAKHRVFQFLPSGIRAESKIVVIASDSSIHLSLVSSWPHVLFATKSGGFLGVGNDPTYNHTDCFPPFPFPDLTDKPALKARLDELGERLDAHRKAVLARHDFLTMTKLYNVLERVRALEASSSSSNSSLSSLTDARTRSDPGADQGPRTTSASGSRISARPDAGHPSGMTGEMVNQRSEALEESGPPPLSEAERDIYEAGLVGVLRSIHDEIDGCVFEAYGWPSDLSEEQILERLVALNLERHEEEKAGHVRWLRPDFQIPRFAPKTAAKQGEMALADEAVAATGKLPAFPAKDRAAQARLLRETLMRAGKPLNARAVAALFAGKNTAAKIARVGDMLSVLEALGQAETDGEGRYFTRA
;
A
#
# COMPACT_ATOMS: atom_id res chain seq x y z
N LEU A 1 24.61 -39.99 -7.23
CA LEU A 1 25.17 -39.57 -5.95
C LEU A 1 24.09 -39.51 -4.86
N GLU A 2 22.93 -38.91 -5.07
CA GLU A 2 21.84 -38.72 -4.10
C GLU A 2 21.31 -40.03 -3.46
N LYS A 3 21.38 -41.14 -4.16
CA LYS A 3 20.97 -42.45 -3.62
C LYS A 3 21.99 -43.05 -2.63
N ARG A 4 23.20 -42.52 -2.52
CA ARG A 4 24.32 -43.07 -1.75
C ARG A 4 24.90 -42.15 -0.69
N HIS A 5 24.60 -40.83 -0.78
CA HIS A 5 25.15 -39.82 0.10
C HIS A 5 24.04 -38.86 0.52
N GLU A 6 24.21 -38.19 1.65
CA GLU A 6 23.33 -37.14 2.09
C GLU A 6 23.28 -35.99 1.06
N ALA A 7 22.12 -35.44 0.81
CA ALA A 7 21.88 -34.42 -0.20
C ALA A 7 22.83 -33.20 -0.01
N GLU A 8 23.16 -32.90 1.23
CA GLU A 8 24.11 -31.85 1.61
C GLU A 8 25.51 -32.07 1.06
N THR A 9 26.03 -33.26 1.30
CA THR A 9 27.37 -33.64 0.86
C THR A 9 27.46 -33.60 -0.66
N VAL A 10 26.40 -34.02 -1.36
CA VAL A 10 26.32 -33.96 -2.82
C VAL A 10 26.28 -32.52 -3.32
N ALA A 11 25.46 -31.66 -2.72
CA ALA A 11 25.37 -30.24 -3.10
C ALA A 11 26.70 -29.52 -2.94
N LEU A 12 27.36 -29.65 -1.79
CA LEU A 12 28.70 -29.06 -1.54
C LEU A 12 29.75 -29.59 -2.52
N PHE A 13 29.72 -30.89 -2.85
CA PHE A 13 30.60 -31.47 -3.85
C PHE A 13 30.39 -30.82 -5.23
N LEU A 14 29.14 -30.75 -5.69
CA LEU A 14 28.81 -30.15 -6.99
C LEU A 14 29.17 -28.69 -7.06
N MET A 15 28.95 -27.93 -5.97
CA MET A 15 29.35 -26.52 -5.89
C MET A 15 30.86 -26.33 -6.04
N ARG A 16 31.69 -27.18 -5.40
CA ARG A 16 33.14 -27.13 -5.54
C ARG A 16 33.53 -27.44 -6.98
N CYS A 17 32.92 -28.42 -7.63
CA CYS A 17 33.14 -28.70 -9.05
C CYS A 17 32.81 -27.49 -9.94
N LEU A 18 31.63 -26.92 -9.78
CA LEU A 18 31.17 -25.77 -10.57
C LEU A 18 32.06 -24.53 -10.38
N PHE A 19 32.42 -24.22 -9.11
CA PHE A 19 33.37 -23.13 -8.87
C PHE A 19 34.74 -23.40 -9.51
N THR A 20 35.21 -24.64 -9.50
CA THR A 20 36.50 -25.00 -10.13
C THR A 20 36.44 -24.82 -11.66
N MET A 21 35.32 -25.19 -12.29
CA MET A 21 35.06 -24.95 -13.72
C MET A 21 35.01 -23.45 -14.03
N PHE A 22 34.27 -22.67 -13.22
CA PHE A 22 34.27 -21.21 -13.34
C PHE A 22 35.67 -20.62 -13.19
N ALA A 23 36.44 -21.03 -12.17
CA ALA A 23 37.78 -20.54 -11.91
C ALA A 23 38.75 -20.86 -13.07
N GLU A 24 38.56 -21.99 -13.76
CA GLU A 24 39.31 -22.33 -14.97
C GLU A 24 38.96 -21.39 -16.14
N ASP A 25 37.67 -21.17 -16.38
CA ASP A 25 37.21 -20.38 -17.53
C ASP A 25 37.53 -18.88 -17.40
N VAL A 26 37.55 -18.38 -16.15
CA VAL A 26 38.00 -17.00 -15.87
C VAL A 26 39.48 -16.86 -15.63
N GLU A 27 40.26 -17.93 -15.90
CA GLU A 27 41.75 -18.00 -15.84
C GLU A 27 42.32 -17.73 -14.45
N LEU A 28 41.52 -17.93 -13.37
CA LEU A 28 42.04 -18.02 -12.00
C LEU A 28 42.81 -19.33 -11.76
N LEU A 29 42.40 -20.40 -12.45
CA LEU A 29 43.21 -21.57 -12.74
C LEU A 29 43.63 -21.50 -14.21
N LYS A 30 44.76 -22.15 -14.54
CA LYS A 30 45.21 -22.16 -15.94
C LYS A 30 44.16 -22.82 -16.85
N LYS A 31 43.81 -22.15 -17.92
CA LYS A 31 42.79 -22.56 -18.87
C LYS A 31 43.03 -23.98 -19.39
N GLY A 32 42.01 -24.82 -19.29
CA GLY A 32 42.02 -26.21 -19.72
C GLY A 32 42.74 -27.19 -18.76
N SER A 33 43.29 -26.72 -17.63
CA SER A 33 44.00 -27.58 -16.66
C SER A 33 43.12 -28.51 -15.85
N PHE A 34 41.99 -28.04 -15.40
CA PHE A 34 40.97 -28.83 -14.69
C PHE A 34 40.28 -29.80 -15.64
N THR A 35 39.89 -29.29 -16.80
CA THR A 35 39.29 -30.11 -17.87
C THR A 35 40.18 -31.25 -18.28
N ALA A 36 41.49 -31.01 -18.52
CA ALA A 36 42.48 -32.02 -18.84
C ALA A 36 42.68 -33.03 -17.69
N MET A 37 42.67 -32.57 -16.43
CA MET A 37 42.71 -33.47 -15.26
C MET A 37 41.50 -34.41 -15.26
N LEU A 38 40.29 -33.93 -15.51
CA LEU A 38 39.10 -34.79 -15.57
C LEU A 38 39.16 -35.77 -16.74
N GLU A 39 39.72 -35.38 -17.90
CA GLU A 39 39.92 -36.27 -19.05
C GLU A 39 40.90 -37.41 -18.71
N GLU A 40 42.01 -37.11 -18.03
CA GLU A 40 42.96 -38.12 -17.55
C GLU A 40 42.29 -39.09 -16.54
N LEU A 41 41.44 -38.57 -15.65
CA LEU A 41 40.74 -39.32 -14.61
C LEU A 41 39.60 -40.24 -15.16
N GLN A 42 39.15 -40.05 -16.40
CA GLN A 42 38.23 -41.02 -17.03
C GLN A 42 38.84 -42.41 -17.13
N GLY A 43 40.19 -42.50 -17.32
CA GLY A 43 40.94 -43.76 -17.29
C GLY A 43 41.20 -44.32 -15.89
N MET A 44 40.98 -43.51 -14.83
CA MET A 44 41.30 -43.87 -13.45
C MET A 44 40.24 -43.35 -12.47
N PRO A 45 38.95 -43.74 -12.63
CA PRO A 45 37.83 -43.14 -11.84
C PRO A 45 37.98 -43.34 -10.33
N ASP A 46 38.63 -44.43 -9.91
CA ASP A 46 38.88 -44.71 -8.49
C ASP A 46 39.80 -43.64 -7.83
N LYS A 47 40.58 -42.88 -8.60
CA LYS A 47 41.45 -41.81 -8.12
C LYS A 47 40.84 -40.44 -8.22
N ALA A 48 39.66 -40.30 -8.84
CA ALA A 48 39.07 -39.01 -9.12
C ALA A 48 38.80 -38.22 -7.81
N HIS A 49 38.29 -38.87 -6.78
CA HIS A 49 38.05 -38.23 -5.50
C HIS A 49 39.31 -37.71 -4.83
N LEU A 50 40.42 -38.48 -4.89
CA LEU A 50 41.72 -38.07 -4.32
C LEU A 50 42.34 -36.85 -5.09
N ALA A 51 42.19 -36.86 -6.41
CA ALA A 51 42.67 -35.77 -7.23
C ALA A 51 41.92 -34.46 -6.95
N LEU A 52 40.55 -34.54 -6.81
CA LEU A 52 39.70 -33.40 -6.47
C LEU A 52 40.00 -32.91 -5.06
N GLU A 53 40.14 -33.80 -4.07
CA GLU A 53 40.50 -33.43 -2.70
C GLU A 53 41.83 -32.69 -2.64
N GLN A 54 42.84 -33.18 -3.35
CA GLN A 54 44.15 -32.54 -3.41
C GLN A 54 44.07 -31.18 -4.07
N LEU A 55 43.35 -31.03 -5.19
CA LEU A 55 43.20 -29.75 -5.88
C LEU A 55 42.45 -28.74 -4.97
N TRP A 56 41.35 -29.14 -4.33
CA TRP A 56 40.63 -28.24 -3.45
C TRP A 56 41.39 -27.91 -2.17
N SER A 57 42.19 -28.83 -1.62
CA SER A 57 43.13 -28.53 -0.53
C SER A 57 44.15 -27.47 -0.94
N ASP A 58 44.69 -27.60 -2.14
CA ASP A 58 45.64 -26.65 -2.70
C ASP A 58 44.98 -25.30 -3.03
N MET A 59 43.71 -25.31 -3.46
CA MET A 59 42.91 -24.08 -3.61
C MET A 59 42.66 -23.41 -2.25
N ASN A 60 42.49 -24.15 -1.17
CA ASN A 60 42.31 -23.57 0.18
C ASN A 60 43.63 -22.95 0.73
N THR A 61 44.77 -23.58 0.50
CA THR A 61 46.03 -23.17 1.13
C THR A 61 46.99 -22.42 0.20
N GLY A 62 46.79 -22.56 -1.10
CA GLY A 62 47.75 -22.19 -2.12
C GLY A 62 48.85 -23.28 -2.30
N ALA A 63 49.27 -23.54 -3.53
CA ALA A 63 50.35 -24.48 -3.83
C ALA A 63 51.23 -23.96 -4.97
N ALA A 64 52.55 -24.12 -4.83
CA ALA A 64 53.51 -23.76 -5.88
C ALA A 64 53.39 -24.69 -7.10
N LEU A 65 52.91 -25.92 -6.90
CA LEU A 65 52.65 -26.91 -7.94
C LEU A 65 51.62 -27.93 -7.44
N ASN A 66 50.50 -28.06 -8.12
CA ASN A 66 49.56 -29.16 -7.87
C ASN A 66 49.94 -30.32 -8.79
N ALA A 67 49.98 -31.53 -8.24
CA ALA A 67 50.44 -32.73 -8.96
C ALA A 67 49.52 -33.15 -10.13
N TRP A 68 48.26 -32.89 -10.06
CA TRP A 68 47.23 -33.31 -11.03
C TRP A 68 47.07 -32.33 -12.19
N ILE A 69 46.93 -31.05 -11.90
CA ILE A 69 46.83 -30.02 -12.96
C ILE A 69 48.18 -29.55 -13.47
N ARG A 70 49.28 -29.90 -12.77
CA ARG A 70 50.68 -29.62 -13.14
C ARG A 70 51.01 -28.10 -13.26
N GLU A 71 50.26 -27.30 -12.50
CA GLU A 71 50.33 -25.83 -12.48
C GLU A 71 50.31 -25.32 -11.04
N PRO A 72 50.78 -24.09 -10.81
CA PRO A 72 50.61 -23.43 -9.51
C PRO A 72 49.13 -23.15 -9.27
N VAL A 73 48.68 -23.32 -8.02
CA VAL A 73 47.32 -23.01 -7.57
C VAL A 73 47.38 -21.82 -6.63
N ARG A 74 46.69 -20.75 -6.98
CA ARG A 74 46.50 -19.61 -6.09
C ARG A 74 45.62 -20.00 -4.89
N ARG A 75 45.76 -19.27 -3.80
CA ARG A 75 44.89 -19.47 -2.62
C ARG A 75 43.52 -18.84 -2.86
N PHE A 76 42.48 -19.65 -2.80
CA PHE A 76 41.09 -19.22 -2.80
C PHE A 76 40.62 -19.19 -1.37
N ASN A 77 40.45 -18.01 -0.76
CA ASN A 77 40.01 -17.88 0.61
C ASN A 77 38.46 -17.83 0.66
N GLY A 78 37.86 -18.67 1.47
CA GLY A 78 36.39 -18.78 1.65
C GLY A 78 36.01 -20.16 2.16
N GLY A 79 34.96 -20.32 2.91
CA GLY A 79 34.53 -21.57 3.55
C GLY A 79 34.36 -22.77 2.63
N LEU A 80 34.20 -22.55 1.30
CA LEU A 80 33.91 -23.58 0.31
C LEU A 80 34.94 -24.72 0.25
N PHE A 81 36.24 -24.41 0.35
CA PHE A 81 37.35 -25.35 0.27
C PHE A 81 37.95 -25.70 1.65
N ARG A 82 37.41 -25.19 2.74
CA ARG A 82 37.92 -25.49 4.11
C ARG A 82 37.87 -26.99 4.41
N GLU A 83 36.82 -27.67 3.98
CA GLU A 83 36.68 -29.12 3.98
C GLU A 83 36.83 -29.64 2.52
N ALA A 84 38.04 -29.95 2.11
CA ALA A 84 38.34 -30.40 0.76
C ALA A 84 37.88 -31.85 0.52
N ARG A 85 36.65 -32.23 0.89
CA ARG A 85 36.14 -33.58 0.75
C ARG A 85 35.48 -33.80 -0.62
N ALA A 86 35.90 -34.82 -1.34
CA ALA A 86 35.29 -35.26 -2.58
C ALA A 86 34.55 -36.58 -2.39
N LEU A 87 33.57 -36.84 -3.29
CA LEU A 87 32.82 -38.09 -3.29
C LEU A 87 33.43 -39.09 -4.26
N PRO A 88 33.41 -40.43 -3.96
CA PRO A 88 33.78 -41.45 -4.91
C PRO A 88 32.91 -41.38 -6.17
N LEU A 89 33.54 -41.33 -7.34
CA LEU A 89 32.90 -41.18 -8.63
C LEU A 89 32.99 -42.49 -9.46
N THR A 90 31.95 -42.76 -10.23
CA THR A 90 31.99 -43.80 -11.29
C THR A 90 32.58 -43.19 -12.56
N ALA A 91 33.01 -44.06 -13.49
CA ALA A 91 33.53 -43.60 -14.79
C ALA A 91 32.53 -42.76 -15.59
N GLU A 92 31.22 -43.08 -15.50
CA GLU A 92 30.14 -42.31 -16.11
C GLU A 92 30.01 -40.90 -15.48
N MET A 93 30.12 -40.80 -14.16
CA MET A 93 30.05 -39.52 -13.45
C MET A 93 31.26 -38.61 -13.78
N VAL A 94 32.47 -39.17 -13.92
CA VAL A 94 33.66 -38.43 -14.35
C VAL A 94 33.46 -37.93 -15.79
N ALA A 95 32.87 -38.76 -16.66
CA ALA A 95 32.57 -38.37 -18.04
C ALA A 95 31.56 -37.22 -18.09
N GLU A 96 30.48 -37.27 -17.27
CA GLU A 96 29.49 -36.15 -17.15
C GLU A 96 30.13 -34.85 -16.63
N LEU A 97 31.00 -34.94 -15.61
CA LEU A 97 31.75 -33.79 -15.12
C LEU A 97 32.67 -33.21 -16.20
N THR A 98 33.32 -34.07 -17.00
CA THR A 98 34.17 -33.66 -18.12
C THR A 98 33.37 -32.91 -19.21
N ILE A 99 32.14 -33.41 -19.52
CA ILE A 99 31.25 -32.73 -20.46
C ILE A 99 30.83 -31.37 -19.91
N ALA A 100 30.53 -31.27 -18.60
CA ALA A 100 30.20 -30.01 -17.94
C ALA A 100 31.42 -29.03 -17.96
N ALA A 101 32.61 -29.50 -17.64
CA ALA A 101 33.85 -28.69 -17.65
C ALA A 101 34.21 -28.12 -19.03
N ARG A 102 33.78 -28.78 -20.12
CA ARG A 102 33.98 -28.26 -21.50
C ARG A 102 33.01 -27.14 -21.89
N ARG A 103 32.03 -26.84 -21.05
CA ARG A 103 31.11 -25.70 -21.27
C ARG A 103 31.77 -24.42 -20.81
N ASP A 104 31.39 -23.30 -21.43
CA ASP A 104 31.84 -21.98 -21.01
C ASP A 104 31.03 -21.46 -19.83
N TRP A 105 31.67 -21.28 -18.68
CA TRP A 105 31.05 -20.83 -17.43
C TRP A 105 31.22 -19.35 -17.13
N ARG A 106 31.90 -18.57 -18.02
CA ARG A 106 32.16 -17.14 -17.82
C ARG A 106 30.93 -16.30 -17.71
N ASP A 107 29.89 -16.66 -18.50
CA ASP A 107 28.63 -15.91 -18.55
C ASP A 107 27.53 -16.49 -17.65
N VAL A 108 27.83 -17.54 -16.90
CA VAL A 108 26.84 -18.14 -15.99
C VAL A 108 26.36 -17.12 -14.96
N GLU A 109 25.03 -16.97 -14.83
CA GLU A 109 24.41 -16.16 -13.80
C GLU A 109 24.69 -16.78 -12.42
N PRO A 110 25.33 -16.08 -11.46
CA PRO A 110 25.67 -16.63 -10.16
C PRO A 110 24.46 -17.18 -9.37
N ALA A 111 23.27 -16.66 -9.60
CA ALA A 111 22.05 -17.12 -9.00
C ALA A 111 21.70 -18.60 -9.31
N ILE A 112 22.29 -19.19 -10.37
CA ILE A 112 22.07 -20.61 -10.72
C ILE A 112 22.57 -21.54 -9.61
N PHE A 113 23.60 -21.13 -8.85
CA PHE A 113 24.11 -21.93 -7.72
C PHE A 113 23.01 -22.08 -6.64
N GLY A 114 22.21 -21.03 -6.42
CA GLY A 114 21.05 -21.08 -5.53
C GLY A 114 19.97 -22.04 -6.02
N THR A 115 19.64 -21.99 -7.30
CA THR A 115 18.63 -22.87 -7.92
C THR A 115 19.03 -24.33 -7.84
N LEU A 116 20.30 -24.64 -8.05
CA LEU A 116 20.83 -26.03 -7.95
C LEU A 116 20.71 -26.57 -6.51
N LEU A 117 20.99 -25.74 -5.51
CA LEU A 117 20.79 -26.14 -4.12
C LEU A 117 19.32 -26.38 -3.80
N GLU A 118 18.44 -25.48 -4.22
CA GLU A 118 17.01 -25.61 -3.98
C GLU A 118 16.44 -26.89 -4.57
N GLN A 119 16.89 -27.28 -5.75
CA GLN A 119 16.50 -28.55 -6.37
C GLN A 119 17.04 -29.77 -5.61
N ALA A 120 18.15 -29.64 -4.90
CA ALA A 120 18.75 -30.70 -4.08
C ALA A 120 18.07 -30.89 -2.71
N LEU A 121 17.30 -29.91 -2.22
CA LEU A 121 16.52 -29.99 -0.99
C LEU A 121 15.26 -30.83 -1.21
N ASP A 122 14.85 -31.61 -0.20
CA ASP A 122 13.56 -32.31 -0.26
C ASP A 122 12.38 -31.30 -0.15
N LYS A 123 11.17 -31.75 -0.50
CA LYS A 123 9.98 -30.85 -0.50
C LYS A 123 9.66 -30.28 0.87
N LYS A 124 9.88 -31.03 1.95
CA LYS A 124 9.60 -30.63 3.33
C LYS A 124 10.61 -29.61 3.82
N GLU A 125 11.88 -29.80 3.55
CA GLU A 125 12.95 -28.83 3.87
C GLU A 125 12.74 -27.53 3.12
N ARG A 126 12.39 -27.56 1.81
CA ARG A 126 12.09 -26.36 1.02
C ARG A 126 10.94 -25.55 1.61
N HIS A 127 9.85 -26.22 2.01
CA HIS A 127 8.68 -25.57 2.58
C HIS A 127 8.98 -24.93 3.96
N GLN A 128 9.68 -25.68 4.82
CA GLN A 128 10.06 -25.20 6.17
C GLN A 128 11.04 -24.03 6.14
N LEU A 129 11.94 -24.00 5.16
CA LEU A 129 12.95 -22.94 5.00
C LEU A 129 12.42 -21.76 4.19
N GLY A 130 11.21 -21.88 3.58
CA GLY A 130 10.70 -20.86 2.66
C GLY A 130 11.61 -20.65 1.44
N ALA A 131 12.43 -21.67 1.11
CA ALA A 131 13.46 -21.61 0.07
C ALA A 131 12.81 -21.65 -1.32
N HIS A 132 12.30 -20.52 -1.79
CA HIS A 132 11.81 -20.31 -3.13
C HIS A 132 12.72 -19.32 -3.87
N TYR A 133 13.32 -19.77 -4.98
CA TYR A 133 14.09 -18.89 -5.83
C TYR A 133 13.25 -17.70 -6.30
N THR A 134 13.74 -16.48 -6.05
CA THR A 134 13.10 -15.26 -6.51
C THR A 134 13.65 -14.89 -7.88
N PRO A 135 12.81 -14.79 -8.93
CA PRO A 135 13.26 -14.39 -10.27
C PRO A 135 14.00 -13.05 -10.25
N ARG A 136 15.04 -12.94 -11.05
CA ARG A 136 15.85 -11.72 -11.13
C ARG A 136 15.00 -10.47 -11.39
N SER A 137 14.02 -10.54 -12.28
CA SER A 137 13.11 -9.43 -12.58
C SER A 137 12.31 -8.95 -11.36
N TYR A 138 11.96 -9.85 -10.43
CA TYR A 138 11.27 -9.50 -9.18
C TYR A 138 12.23 -8.87 -8.18
N VAL A 139 13.47 -9.39 -8.11
CA VAL A 139 14.53 -8.81 -7.27
C VAL A 139 14.82 -7.37 -7.72
N GLU A 140 15.05 -7.15 -9.01
CA GLU A 140 15.31 -5.81 -9.59
C GLU A 140 14.15 -4.86 -9.33
N ARG A 141 12.90 -5.34 -9.43
CA ARG A 141 11.67 -4.57 -9.18
C ARG A 141 11.58 -4.04 -7.75
N LEU A 142 12.16 -4.73 -6.77
CA LEU A 142 12.21 -4.28 -5.38
C LEU A 142 13.50 -3.54 -5.03
N VAL A 143 14.65 -3.99 -5.53
CA VAL A 143 15.96 -3.38 -5.28
C VAL A 143 16.02 -1.96 -5.84
N THR A 144 15.45 -1.73 -7.02
CA THR A 144 15.42 -0.42 -7.67
C THR A 144 14.82 0.67 -6.77
N PRO A 145 13.53 0.60 -6.34
CA PRO A 145 12.93 1.65 -5.50
C PRO A 145 13.49 1.66 -4.08
N THR A 146 14.05 0.56 -3.58
CA THR A 146 14.60 0.50 -2.22
C THR A 146 15.98 1.11 -2.14
N ILE A 147 16.89 0.80 -3.08
CA ILE A 147 18.33 1.09 -2.99
C ILE A 147 18.79 2.04 -4.09
N ILE A 148 18.47 1.71 -5.34
CA ILE A 148 19.10 2.36 -6.48
C ILE A 148 18.54 3.75 -6.76
N GLU A 149 17.22 3.92 -6.73
CA GLU A 149 16.58 5.23 -6.92
C GLU A 149 17.08 6.28 -5.93
N PRO A 150 17.09 6.06 -4.60
CA PRO A 150 17.60 7.06 -3.65
C PRO A 150 19.10 7.34 -3.82
N LEU A 151 19.90 6.37 -4.27
CA LEU A 151 21.31 6.60 -4.54
C LEU A 151 21.51 7.39 -5.84
N ARG A 152 20.71 7.12 -6.86
CA ARG A 152 20.70 7.90 -8.11
C ARG A 152 20.17 9.32 -7.90
N GLU A 153 19.22 9.52 -6.99
CA GLU A 153 18.79 10.86 -6.58
C GLU A 153 19.91 11.63 -5.91
N ASP A 154 20.62 11.00 -4.94
CA ASP A 154 21.78 11.61 -4.30
C ASP A 154 22.87 11.95 -5.34
N TRP A 155 23.10 11.08 -6.33
CA TRP A 155 24.07 11.32 -7.42
C TRP A 155 23.63 12.48 -8.34
N ARG A 156 22.37 12.56 -8.72
CA ARG A 156 21.83 13.70 -9.49
C ARG A 156 22.04 15.03 -8.78
N ASP A 157 21.87 15.06 -7.46
CA ASP A 157 22.11 16.25 -6.65
C ASP A 157 23.60 16.67 -6.69
N VAL A 158 24.50 15.69 -6.61
CA VAL A 158 25.95 15.90 -6.74
C VAL A 158 26.33 16.42 -8.13
N LEU A 159 25.73 15.86 -9.20
CA LEU A 159 25.95 16.31 -10.57
C LEU A 159 25.57 17.78 -10.78
N VAL A 160 24.43 18.22 -10.22
CA VAL A 160 24.01 19.63 -10.31
C VAL A 160 25.01 20.56 -9.63
N GLU A 161 25.48 20.22 -8.44
CA GLU A 161 26.47 21.04 -7.73
C GLU A 161 27.83 21.01 -8.46
N ALA A 162 28.23 19.86 -8.98
CA ALA A 162 29.46 19.72 -9.75
C ALA A 162 29.41 20.54 -11.04
N GLN A 163 28.31 20.53 -11.80
CA GLN A 163 28.14 21.31 -13.01
C GLN A 163 28.29 22.83 -12.76
N MET A 164 27.67 23.33 -11.68
CA MET A 164 27.81 24.73 -11.31
C MET A 164 29.24 25.10 -10.94
N LEU A 165 30.02 24.18 -10.36
CA LEU A 165 31.44 24.39 -10.09
C LEU A 165 32.25 24.40 -11.38
N ILE A 166 31.94 23.54 -12.35
CA ILE A 166 32.58 23.50 -13.68
C ILE A 166 32.32 24.84 -14.41
N ASP A 167 31.07 25.32 -14.44
CA ASP A 167 30.69 26.57 -15.06
C ASP A 167 31.43 27.79 -14.43
N ALA A 168 31.74 27.67 -13.13
CA ALA A 168 32.56 28.67 -12.41
C ALA A 168 34.08 28.50 -12.59
N GLY A 169 34.51 27.58 -13.46
CA GLY A 169 35.96 27.30 -13.70
C GLY A 169 36.65 26.50 -12.57
N LYS A 170 35.88 25.89 -11.65
CA LYS A 170 36.36 25.18 -10.45
C LYS A 170 36.32 23.68 -10.59
N THR A 171 36.86 23.14 -11.71
CA THR A 171 36.80 21.70 -12.04
C THR A 171 37.39 20.81 -10.95
N GLY A 172 38.44 21.26 -10.23
CA GLY A 172 39.06 20.53 -9.12
C GLY A 172 38.11 20.37 -7.91
N GLU A 173 37.25 21.39 -7.60
CA GLU A 173 36.26 21.28 -6.54
C GLU A 173 35.13 20.35 -6.95
N ALA A 174 34.67 20.38 -8.21
CA ALA A 174 33.67 19.46 -8.77
C ALA A 174 34.12 18.00 -8.67
N ARG A 175 35.39 17.73 -9.06
CA ARG A 175 35.97 16.38 -8.94
C ARG A 175 36.05 15.90 -7.50
N ASN A 176 36.45 16.77 -6.56
CA ASN A 176 36.46 16.42 -5.12
C ASN A 176 35.07 16.15 -4.56
N LEU A 177 34.03 16.80 -5.09
CA LEU A 177 32.66 16.55 -4.71
C LEU A 177 32.20 15.15 -5.18
N ALA A 178 32.48 14.78 -6.42
CA ALA A 178 32.20 13.46 -6.96
C ALA A 178 32.97 12.33 -6.22
N ARG A 179 34.23 12.59 -5.82
CA ARG A 179 34.99 11.65 -4.97
C ARG A 179 34.34 11.40 -3.63
N ARG A 180 33.88 12.43 -2.95
CA ARG A 180 33.17 12.28 -1.66
C ARG A 180 31.89 11.46 -1.80
N PHE A 181 31.21 11.60 -2.93
CA PHE A 181 30.05 10.75 -3.21
C PHE A 181 30.47 9.30 -3.44
N HIS A 182 31.54 9.05 -4.19
CA HIS A 182 32.10 7.71 -4.39
C HIS A 182 32.51 7.06 -3.06
N GLU A 183 33.23 7.77 -2.18
CA GLU A 183 33.58 7.30 -0.83
C GLU A 183 32.31 6.94 -0.03
N LYS A 184 31.29 7.80 -0.04
CA LYS A 184 30.01 7.52 0.59
C LYS A 184 29.32 6.28 0.01
N LEU A 185 29.39 6.08 -1.32
CA LEU A 185 28.82 4.91 -1.98
C LEU A 185 29.50 3.61 -1.53
N CYS A 186 30.83 3.64 -1.31
CA CYS A 186 31.61 2.52 -0.79
C CYS A 186 31.38 2.24 0.72
N GLU A 187 30.78 3.16 1.47
CA GLU A 187 30.44 2.97 2.90
C GLU A 187 29.02 2.46 3.11
N ILE A 188 28.15 2.50 2.09
CA ILE A 188 26.74 2.09 2.19
C ILE A 188 26.63 0.60 2.46
N ARG A 189 25.81 0.22 3.44
CA ARG A 189 25.54 -1.16 3.82
C ARG A 189 24.12 -1.56 3.47
N VAL A 190 24.00 -2.72 2.82
CA VAL A 190 22.73 -3.36 2.45
C VAL A 190 22.55 -4.64 3.26
N LEU A 191 21.41 -4.83 3.90
CA LEU A 191 21.09 -6.03 4.67
C LEU A 191 19.94 -6.80 4.03
N ASP A 192 20.13 -8.09 3.83
CA ASP A 192 19.04 -9.05 3.61
C ASP A 192 18.94 -9.98 4.82
N PRO A 193 17.90 -9.83 5.67
CA PRO A 193 17.76 -10.62 6.89
C PRO A 193 17.15 -12.01 6.69
N ALA A 194 16.99 -12.46 5.44
CA ALA A 194 16.59 -13.81 5.05
C ALA A 194 17.19 -14.10 3.66
N CYS A 195 18.52 -13.99 3.57
CA CYS A 195 19.20 -13.82 2.29
C CYS A 195 19.19 -15.09 1.40
N GLY A 196 18.83 -16.24 1.93
CA GLY A 196 18.87 -17.48 1.17
C GLY A 196 20.26 -17.68 0.56
N THR A 197 20.33 -17.85 -0.74
CA THR A 197 21.57 -18.00 -1.51
C THR A 197 22.13 -16.65 -2.01
N GLY A 198 21.69 -15.50 -1.43
CA GLY A 198 22.28 -14.19 -1.68
C GLY A 198 21.79 -13.46 -2.94
N ASN A 199 20.68 -13.85 -3.53
CA ASN A 199 20.20 -13.31 -4.80
C ASN A 199 19.94 -11.78 -4.73
N PHE A 200 19.27 -11.28 -3.68
CA PHE A 200 19.01 -9.86 -3.48
C PHE A 200 20.32 -9.08 -3.28
N LEU A 201 21.24 -9.63 -2.50
CA LEU A 201 22.53 -8.99 -2.22
C LEU A 201 23.37 -8.90 -3.49
N TYR A 202 23.39 -9.98 -4.29
CA TYR A 202 24.13 -10.00 -5.57
C TYR A 202 23.58 -8.97 -6.56
N VAL A 203 22.27 -8.92 -6.78
CA VAL A 203 21.64 -7.96 -7.70
C VAL A 203 21.87 -6.52 -7.20
N ALA A 204 21.73 -6.27 -5.89
CA ALA A 204 21.99 -4.98 -5.30
C ALA A 204 23.46 -4.54 -5.53
N MET A 205 24.43 -5.46 -5.34
CA MET A 205 25.85 -5.22 -5.61
C MET A 205 26.08 -4.88 -7.08
N GLU A 206 25.55 -5.66 -8.01
CA GLU A 206 25.69 -5.42 -9.45
C GLU A 206 25.15 -4.03 -9.85
N MET A 207 23.97 -3.67 -9.35
CA MET A 207 23.35 -2.38 -9.66
C MET A 207 24.10 -1.20 -9.03
N MET A 208 24.62 -1.36 -7.81
CA MET A 208 25.47 -0.34 -7.17
C MET A 208 26.82 -0.21 -7.89
N LYS A 209 27.39 -1.30 -8.39
CA LYS A 209 28.62 -1.28 -9.24
C LYS A 209 28.40 -0.52 -10.55
N LYS A 210 27.20 -0.64 -11.17
CA LYS A 210 26.85 0.16 -12.37
C LYS A 210 26.83 1.66 -12.04
N LEU A 211 26.23 2.03 -10.89
CA LEU A 211 26.23 3.43 -10.45
C LEU A 211 27.65 3.91 -10.12
N GLU A 212 28.48 3.07 -9.50
CA GLU A 212 29.91 3.38 -9.28
C GLU A 212 30.63 3.66 -10.59
N GLY A 213 30.38 2.87 -11.64
CA GLY A 213 30.90 3.11 -12.98
C GLY A 213 30.57 4.50 -13.50
N ASP A 214 29.29 4.90 -13.43
CA ASP A 214 28.83 6.24 -13.85
C ASP A 214 29.59 7.36 -13.09
N VAL A 215 29.86 7.16 -11.79
CA VAL A 215 30.59 8.12 -10.94
C VAL A 215 32.07 8.19 -11.31
N VAL A 216 32.71 7.05 -11.54
CA VAL A 216 34.14 6.95 -11.92
C VAL A 216 34.36 7.55 -13.30
N ASP A 217 33.49 7.29 -14.26
CA ASP A 217 33.54 7.88 -15.59
C ASP A 217 33.49 9.41 -15.52
N PHE A 218 32.55 9.97 -14.73
CA PHE A 218 32.46 11.42 -14.52
C PHE A 218 33.74 12.01 -13.88
N ILE A 219 34.33 11.33 -12.89
CA ILE A 219 35.60 11.78 -12.26
C ILE A 219 36.76 11.77 -13.28
N THR A 220 36.77 10.75 -14.14
CA THR A 220 37.79 10.60 -15.18
C THR A 220 37.68 11.69 -16.26
N GLU A 221 36.46 12.03 -16.67
CA GLU A 221 36.19 13.15 -17.61
C GLU A 221 36.66 14.50 -17.03
N LEU A 222 36.62 14.67 -15.72
CA LEU A 222 37.16 15.86 -15.04
C LEU A 222 38.68 15.85 -14.83
N GLY A 223 39.41 14.94 -15.48
CA GLY A 223 40.85 14.84 -15.43
C GLY A 223 41.41 14.10 -14.21
N GLY A 224 40.60 13.18 -13.61
CA GLY A 224 41.08 12.25 -12.59
C GLY A 224 41.80 11.06 -13.20
N GLU A 225 42.81 10.50 -12.53
CA GLU A 225 43.43 9.23 -12.90
C GLU A 225 42.70 8.08 -12.18
N ALA A 226 41.88 7.31 -12.89
CA ALA A 226 41.06 6.24 -12.35
C ALA A 226 41.83 5.16 -11.58
N THR A 227 43.06 4.86 -12.01
CA THR A 227 43.87 3.76 -11.46
C THR A 227 44.63 4.08 -10.17
N LEU A 228 45.04 5.32 -9.95
CA LEU A 228 45.80 5.74 -8.76
C LEU A 228 44.88 6.24 -7.61
N GLU A 229 43.71 6.79 -7.94
CA GLU A 229 42.86 7.49 -7.01
C GLU A 229 41.89 6.55 -6.27
N PHE A 230 41.59 5.36 -6.84
CA PHE A 230 40.63 4.41 -6.29
C PHE A 230 41.26 3.13 -5.72
N GLN A 231 42.62 3.09 -5.54
CA GLN A 231 43.29 1.94 -4.93
C GLN A 231 42.72 1.67 -3.50
N GLY A 232 41.88 0.66 -3.43
CA GLY A 232 41.32 0.16 -2.15
C GLY A 232 39.93 0.65 -1.75
N HIS A 233 39.31 1.60 -2.48
CA HIS A 233 37.95 2.06 -2.26
C HIS A 233 37.08 1.74 -3.47
N THR A 234 36.23 0.72 -3.37
CA THR A 234 35.28 0.31 -4.40
C THR A 234 34.08 -0.35 -3.74
N VAL A 235 32.94 -0.31 -4.42
CA VAL A 235 31.78 -1.12 -4.00
C VAL A 235 32.18 -2.59 -4.07
N ASP A 236 32.10 -3.30 -2.95
CA ASP A 236 32.58 -4.66 -2.81
C ASP A 236 31.65 -5.52 -1.90
N PRO A 237 31.87 -6.84 -1.81
CA PRO A 237 31.02 -7.74 -1.03
C PRO A 237 30.86 -7.40 0.45
N HIS A 238 31.79 -6.68 1.10
CA HIS A 238 31.69 -6.30 2.52
C HIS A 238 30.47 -5.46 2.87
N GLN A 239 29.94 -4.73 1.91
CA GLN A 239 28.81 -3.84 2.09
C GLN A 239 27.48 -4.60 2.15
N PHE A 240 27.47 -5.87 1.69
CA PHE A 240 26.26 -6.67 1.51
C PHE A 240 26.18 -7.71 2.63
N LEU A 241 25.32 -7.43 3.61
CA LEU A 241 25.16 -8.19 4.84
C LEU A 241 23.99 -9.15 4.70
N GLY A 242 24.16 -10.41 5.10
CA GLY A 242 23.13 -11.43 5.08
C GLY A 242 22.89 -12.03 6.48
N ILE A 243 21.66 -12.43 6.75
CA ILE A 243 21.33 -13.35 7.84
C ILE A 243 20.56 -14.51 7.22
N GLU A 244 21.02 -15.73 7.48
CA GLU A 244 20.40 -16.94 6.94
C GLU A 244 20.43 -18.05 8.01
N LEU A 245 19.32 -18.77 8.16
CA LEU A 245 19.22 -19.87 9.12
C LEU A 245 19.89 -21.13 8.63
N ASN A 246 19.83 -21.37 7.30
CA ASN A 246 20.42 -22.55 6.69
C ASN A 246 21.94 -22.32 6.43
N PRO A 247 22.83 -23.09 7.08
CA PRO A 247 24.27 -22.89 6.94
C PRO A 247 24.80 -23.11 5.50
N ARG A 248 24.09 -23.93 4.71
CA ARG A 248 24.43 -24.19 3.30
C ARG A 248 24.10 -22.96 2.43
N ALA A 249 22.88 -22.44 2.60
CA ALA A 249 22.45 -21.25 1.88
C ALA A 249 23.35 -20.07 2.22
N ALA A 250 23.71 -19.88 3.49
CA ALA A 250 24.65 -18.86 3.94
C ALA A 250 26.02 -18.96 3.24
N ALA A 251 26.60 -20.16 3.18
CA ALA A 251 27.87 -20.40 2.48
C ALA A 251 27.80 -20.13 0.96
N ILE A 252 26.64 -20.45 0.35
CA ILE A 252 26.40 -20.15 -1.08
C ILE A 252 26.25 -18.64 -1.30
N ALA A 253 25.55 -17.94 -0.40
CA ALA A 253 25.37 -16.49 -0.51
C ALA A 253 26.73 -15.77 -0.54
N GLU A 254 27.68 -16.14 0.32
CA GLU A 254 29.05 -15.63 0.28
C GLU A 254 29.71 -15.92 -1.07
N LEU A 255 29.61 -17.14 -1.57
CA LEU A 255 30.19 -17.55 -2.85
C LEU A 255 29.59 -16.77 -4.03
N VAL A 256 28.28 -16.63 -4.09
CA VAL A 256 27.55 -15.89 -5.14
C VAL A 256 28.00 -14.44 -5.21
N LEU A 257 28.13 -13.78 -4.05
CA LEU A 257 28.65 -12.41 -3.98
C LEU A 257 30.08 -12.30 -4.55
N TRP A 258 30.94 -13.26 -4.19
CA TRP A 258 32.31 -13.26 -4.69
C TRP A 258 32.42 -13.54 -6.18
N ILE A 259 31.72 -14.55 -6.69
CA ILE A 259 31.70 -14.84 -8.13
C ILE A 259 31.21 -13.61 -8.90
N GLY A 260 30.14 -12.97 -8.41
CA GLY A 260 29.61 -11.76 -9.01
C GLY A 260 30.62 -10.61 -9.03
N TYR A 261 31.35 -10.42 -7.94
CA TYR A 261 32.40 -9.38 -7.85
C TYR A 261 33.57 -9.65 -8.79
N ILE A 262 34.07 -10.90 -8.84
CA ILE A 262 35.14 -11.30 -9.76
C ILE A 262 34.72 -11.12 -11.23
N LYS A 263 33.47 -11.55 -11.57
CA LYS A 263 32.91 -11.30 -12.92
C LYS A 263 32.91 -9.83 -13.27
N TRP A 264 32.53 -8.97 -12.35
CA TRP A 264 32.54 -7.53 -12.58
C TRP A 264 33.97 -7.00 -12.82
N GLN A 265 34.93 -7.36 -11.99
CA GLN A 265 36.33 -6.95 -12.14
C GLN A 265 36.88 -7.36 -13.50
N LEU A 266 36.68 -8.60 -13.95
CA LEU A 266 37.10 -9.10 -15.24
C LEU A 266 36.46 -8.32 -16.41
N LYS A 267 35.17 -7.98 -16.29
CA LYS A 267 34.41 -7.25 -17.31
C LYS A 267 34.91 -5.80 -17.50
N THR A 268 35.30 -5.14 -16.42
CA THR A 268 35.64 -3.71 -16.40
C THR A 268 37.11 -3.44 -16.51
N GLY A 269 37.98 -4.28 -15.94
CA GLY A 269 39.42 -4.05 -15.85
C GLY A 269 40.31 -5.03 -16.62
N GLY A 270 39.68 -6.06 -17.23
CA GLY A 270 40.48 -7.13 -17.91
C GLY A 270 41.21 -8.04 -16.92
N GLN A 271 42.05 -8.94 -17.48
CA GLN A 271 42.74 -9.98 -16.68
C GLN A 271 43.84 -9.44 -15.75
N ASP A 272 44.42 -8.28 -16.07
CA ASP A 272 45.53 -7.69 -15.31
C ASP A 272 45.13 -7.08 -13.97
N VAL A 273 43.83 -6.87 -13.75
CA VAL A 273 43.32 -6.21 -12.53
C VAL A 273 43.03 -7.21 -11.40
N VAL A 274 42.86 -8.50 -11.72
CA VAL A 274 42.63 -9.54 -10.70
C VAL A 274 43.97 -9.97 -10.07
N VAL A 275 44.54 -9.09 -9.24
CA VAL A 275 45.87 -9.26 -8.67
C VAL A 275 45.92 -10.38 -7.63
N ASP A 276 44.83 -10.66 -6.91
CA ASP A 276 44.75 -11.77 -5.97
C ASP A 276 43.28 -12.16 -5.73
N PRO A 277 42.83 -13.36 -6.13
CA PRO A 277 41.48 -13.80 -5.82
C PRO A 277 41.40 -14.27 -4.35
N VAL A 278 41.86 -13.42 -3.43
CA VAL A 278 41.76 -13.68 -2.01
C VAL A 278 40.28 -13.49 -1.65
N LEU A 279 39.57 -14.56 -1.68
CA LEU A 279 38.27 -14.67 -0.99
C LEU A 279 38.54 -14.39 0.50
N ARG A 280 38.44 -13.12 0.92
CA ARG A 280 38.55 -12.76 2.32
C ARG A 280 37.32 -13.28 3.01
N ASP A 281 37.52 -13.96 4.14
CA ASP A 281 36.41 -14.35 4.99
C ASP A 281 35.90 -13.09 5.72
N PHE A 282 34.85 -12.49 5.18
CA PHE A 282 34.35 -11.20 5.66
C PHE A 282 33.31 -11.36 6.75
N HIS A 283 32.81 -12.58 6.99
CA HIS A 283 31.73 -12.82 7.94
C HIS A 283 30.52 -11.88 7.74
N ASN A 284 30.25 -11.51 6.47
CA ASN A 284 29.17 -10.62 6.11
C ASN A 284 27.81 -11.34 5.99
N VAL A 285 27.82 -12.68 5.94
CA VAL A 285 26.63 -13.52 6.04
C VAL A 285 26.67 -14.28 7.35
N GLU A 286 25.75 -13.96 8.27
CA GLU A 286 25.63 -14.58 9.57
C GLU A 286 24.69 -15.78 9.55
N CYS A 287 25.16 -16.98 9.93
CA CYS A 287 24.30 -18.17 10.03
C CYS A 287 23.60 -18.20 11.38
N ARG A 288 22.40 -17.65 11.45
CA ARG A 288 21.54 -17.59 12.63
C ARG A 288 20.10 -17.23 12.32
N ASP A 289 19.22 -17.32 13.31
CA ASP A 289 17.86 -16.85 13.20
C ASP A 289 17.80 -15.30 13.17
N ALA A 290 17.00 -14.77 12.25
CA ALA A 290 16.84 -13.33 12.05
C ALA A 290 15.75 -12.70 12.94
N VAL A 291 14.82 -13.49 13.52
CA VAL A 291 13.71 -12.96 14.30
C VAL A 291 13.75 -13.38 15.77
N LEU A 292 14.34 -14.53 16.09
CA LEU A 292 14.41 -15.05 17.44
C LEU A 292 15.87 -15.25 17.89
N SER A 293 16.19 -14.80 19.11
CA SER A 293 17.43 -15.08 19.81
C SER A 293 17.09 -15.69 21.17
N TYR A 294 17.84 -16.69 21.59
CA TYR A 294 17.64 -17.39 22.85
C TYR A 294 18.99 -17.80 23.43
N SER A 295 19.05 -17.97 24.76
CA SER A 295 20.30 -18.37 25.43
C SER A 295 20.55 -19.88 25.37
N ASP A 296 19.51 -20.70 25.34
CA ASP A 296 19.60 -22.16 25.27
C ASP A 296 18.33 -22.77 24.67
N LYS A 297 18.48 -23.95 24.03
CA LYS A 297 17.39 -24.75 23.45
C LYS A 297 17.46 -26.12 24.08
N THR A 298 16.53 -26.46 24.99
CA THR A 298 16.47 -27.70 25.72
C THR A 298 15.29 -28.57 25.28
N LEU A 299 15.50 -29.88 25.26
CA LEU A 299 14.44 -30.83 25.00
C LEU A 299 13.44 -30.81 26.15
N ARG A 300 12.15 -30.63 25.87
CA ARG A 300 11.10 -30.68 26.90
C ARG A 300 10.92 -32.12 27.37
N LEU A 301 11.14 -32.34 28.69
CA LEU A 301 10.99 -33.63 29.31
C LEU A 301 9.68 -33.69 30.11
N ASP A 302 9.07 -34.90 30.19
CA ASP A 302 7.95 -35.17 31.06
C ASP A 302 8.43 -35.40 32.54
N GLU A 303 7.50 -35.67 33.45
CA GLU A 303 7.78 -35.96 34.84
C GLU A 303 8.68 -37.19 35.07
N HIS A 304 8.84 -38.02 34.04
CA HIS A 304 9.65 -39.25 34.05
C HIS A 304 10.98 -39.09 33.30
N GLY A 305 11.31 -37.86 32.88
CA GLY A 305 12.52 -37.57 32.11
C GLY A 305 12.53 -38.05 30.66
N LYS A 306 11.38 -38.36 30.08
CA LYS A 306 11.27 -38.74 28.69
C LYS A 306 10.91 -37.51 27.80
N PRO A 307 11.39 -37.45 26.54
CA PRO A 307 11.01 -36.41 25.59
C PRO A 307 9.50 -36.31 25.43
N VAL A 308 8.98 -35.07 25.65
CA VAL A 308 7.60 -34.78 25.28
C VAL A 308 7.53 -34.65 23.77
N THR A 309 6.64 -35.42 23.14
CA THR A 309 6.48 -35.42 21.68
C THR A 309 5.03 -35.17 21.31
N ARG A 310 4.82 -34.60 20.14
CA ARG A 310 3.49 -34.50 19.50
C ARG A 310 3.49 -35.21 18.14
N TRP A 311 2.32 -35.50 17.59
CA TRP A 311 2.20 -35.86 16.18
C TRP A 311 2.74 -34.76 15.27
N ASP A 312 3.35 -35.10 14.14
CA ASP A 312 4.00 -34.15 13.23
C ASP A 312 3.02 -33.20 12.51
N GLY A 313 1.73 -33.50 12.53
CA GLY A 313 0.66 -32.71 11.91
C GLY A 313 0.34 -33.08 10.45
N GLU A 314 1.17 -33.94 9.82
CA GLU A 314 1.07 -34.23 8.38
C GLU A 314 0.98 -35.73 8.06
N THR A 315 1.78 -36.58 8.70
CA THR A 315 1.89 -37.97 8.32
C THR A 315 0.61 -38.75 8.66
N MET A 316 -0.02 -39.25 7.61
CA MET A 316 -1.26 -40.02 7.72
C MET A 316 -0.98 -41.48 7.41
N LYS A 317 -1.72 -42.38 8.06
CA LYS A 317 -1.74 -43.82 7.73
C LYS A 317 -3.16 -44.28 7.41
N LEU A 318 -3.29 -45.30 6.59
CA LEU A 318 -4.59 -45.91 6.36
C LEU A 318 -5.03 -46.67 7.62
N HIS A 319 -6.21 -46.37 8.13
CA HIS A 319 -6.80 -47.10 9.24
C HIS A 319 -7.09 -48.55 8.82
N PRO A 320 -6.57 -49.55 9.55
CA PRO A 320 -6.59 -50.96 9.11
C PRO A 320 -8.01 -51.55 8.97
N VAL A 321 -9.02 -50.91 9.56
CA VAL A 321 -10.41 -51.40 9.53
C VAL A 321 -11.30 -50.53 8.62
N THR A 322 -11.18 -49.21 8.67
CA THR A 322 -12.06 -48.30 7.90
C THR A 322 -11.49 -47.90 6.55
N GLY A 323 -10.19 -48.06 6.32
CA GLY A 323 -9.51 -47.64 5.10
C GLY A 323 -9.41 -46.11 4.96
N GLU A 324 -9.79 -45.32 5.98
CA GLU A 324 -9.68 -43.89 5.99
C GLU A 324 -8.27 -43.44 6.39
N ASN A 325 -7.84 -42.29 5.89
CA ASN A 325 -6.59 -41.68 6.32
C ASN A 325 -6.75 -41.14 7.75
N VAL A 326 -5.95 -41.63 8.68
CA VAL A 326 -5.88 -41.20 10.07
C VAL A 326 -4.46 -40.77 10.41
N PRO A 327 -4.25 -39.85 11.37
CA PRO A 327 -2.92 -39.45 11.84
C PRO A 327 -2.05 -40.68 12.20
N ASP A 328 -0.81 -40.70 11.72
CA ASP A 328 0.14 -41.75 12.11
C ASP A 328 0.71 -41.44 13.50
N GLU A 329 0.30 -42.17 14.48
CA GLU A 329 0.76 -42.03 15.87
C GLU A 329 2.26 -42.30 16.04
N ALA A 330 2.92 -42.96 15.09
CA ALA A 330 4.36 -43.17 15.09
C ALA A 330 5.16 -41.98 14.59
N ALA A 331 4.53 -41.13 13.78
CA ALA A 331 5.14 -39.91 13.27
C ALA A 331 5.08 -38.79 14.33
N ARG A 332 6.06 -38.82 15.25
CA ARG A 332 6.13 -37.89 16.39
C ARG A 332 7.36 -37.00 16.30
N VAL A 333 7.15 -35.70 16.58
CA VAL A 333 8.23 -34.69 16.71
C VAL A 333 8.42 -34.30 18.16
N GLU A 334 9.67 -34.13 18.56
CA GLU A 334 10.07 -33.70 19.90
C GLU A 334 9.76 -32.22 20.12
N LEU A 335 9.37 -31.87 21.36
CA LEU A 335 9.14 -30.49 21.77
C LEU A 335 10.35 -29.93 22.47
N TYR A 336 10.68 -28.67 22.17
CA TYR A 336 11.79 -27.94 22.75
C TYR A 336 11.32 -26.71 23.52
N ASP A 337 12.01 -26.33 24.56
CA ASP A 337 11.87 -25.09 25.29
C ASP A 337 13.03 -24.16 24.94
N TYR A 338 12.74 -22.88 24.79
CA TYR A 338 13.71 -21.85 24.46
C TYR A 338 13.89 -20.91 25.65
N ALA A 339 15.09 -20.81 26.19
CA ALA A 339 15.39 -20.01 27.38
C ALA A 339 15.66 -18.55 26.99
N GLU A 340 15.11 -17.61 27.75
CA GLU A 340 15.26 -16.17 27.56
C GLU A 340 15.02 -15.67 26.12
N PRO A 341 13.88 -15.97 25.50
CA PRO A 341 13.64 -15.59 24.12
C PRO A 341 13.58 -14.07 23.96
N LYS A 342 14.31 -13.54 22.99
CA LYS A 342 14.40 -12.10 22.65
C LYS A 342 14.33 -11.93 21.14
N ALA A 343 13.88 -10.77 20.68
CA ALA A 343 14.01 -10.41 19.27
C ALA A 343 15.48 -10.37 18.85
N ALA A 344 15.81 -11.01 17.74
CA ALA A 344 17.18 -11.05 17.23
C ALA A 344 17.68 -9.65 16.87
N LEU A 345 18.95 -9.37 17.11
CA LEU A 345 19.57 -8.08 16.75
C LEU A 345 20.10 -8.15 15.33
N TRP A 346 19.78 -7.13 14.52
CA TRP A 346 20.31 -6.99 13.18
C TRP A 346 21.55 -6.09 13.12
N PRO A 347 22.47 -6.35 12.19
CA PRO A 347 23.59 -5.44 11.96
C PRO A 347 23.09 -4.08 11.45
N LYS A 348 23.91 -3.04 11.62
CA LYS A 348 23.59 -1.70 11.12
C LYS A 348 23.68 -1.71 9.58
N ALA A 349 22.63 -1.24 8.93
CA ALA A 349 22.54 -1.12 7.49
C ALA A 349 21.83 0.18 7.09
N ASP A 350 22.15 0.71 5.91
CA ASP A 350 21.48 1.88 5.34
C ASP A 350 20.23 1.49 4.59
N PHE A 351 20.22 0.30 4.00
CA PHE A 351 19.09 -0.27 3.29
C PHE A 351 18.84 -1.71 3.76
N ILE A 352 17.57 -2.10 3.82
CA ILE A 352 17.16 -3.47 4.14
C ILE A 352 16.28 -3.95 3.00
N VAL A 353 16.56 -5.13 2.45
CA VAL A 353 15.80 -5.70 1.33
C VAL A 353 15.77 -7.22 1.43
N GLY A 354 14.70 -7.86 0.99
CA GLY A 354 14.64 -9.31 0.99
C GLY A 354 13.27 -9.90 0.69
N ASN A 355 13.23 -11.23 0.70
CA ASN A 355 12.03 -12.04 0.54
C ASN A 355 11.93 -13.06 1.70
N PRO A 356 11.48 -12.64 2.91
CA PRO A 356 11.39 -13.53 4.07
C PRO A 356 10.39 -14.67 3.86
N PRO A 357 10.48 -15.77 4.63
CA PRO A 357 9.64 -16.95 4.46
C PRO A 357 8.14 -16.68 4.66
N PHE A 358 7.30 -17.31 3.81
CA PHE A 358 5.84 -17.18 3.81
C PHE A 358 5.20 -18.33 4.58
N ILE A 359 4.98 -18.13 5.89
CA ILE A 359 4.22 -19.05 6.74
C ILE A 359 3.01 -18.29 7.28
N GLY A 360 1.81 -18.82 7.04
CA GLY A 360 0.57 -18.25 7.53
C GLY A 360 0.49 -18.27 9.06
N GLY A 361 -0.13 -17.27 9.68
CA GLY A 361 -0.25 -17.21 11.14
C GLY A 361 -0.95 -18.41 11.78
N LYS A 362 -1.77 -19.15 11.01
CA LYS A 362 -2.43 -20.38 11.46
C LYS A 362 -1.49 -21.57 11.48
N ASP A 363 -0.48 -21.56 10.62
CA ASP A 363 0.39 -22.71 10.34
C ASP A 363 1.70 -22.65 11.14
N LEU A 364 1.98 -21.52 11.81
CA LEU A 364 3.20 -21.33 12.61
C LEU A 364 3.53 -22.46 13.58
N ARG A 365 2.51 -22.99 14.28
CA ARG A 365 2.73 -24.11 15.21
C ARG A 365 3.00 -25.43 14.48
N ALA A 366 2.39 -25.64 13.32
CA ALA A 366 2.60 -26.84 12.52
C ALA A 366 4.02 -26.85 11.94
N ASP A 367 4.44 -25.76 11.31
CA ASP A 367 5.69 -25.66 10.57
C ASP A 367 6.91 -25.42 11.47
N LEU A 368 6.80 -24.55 12.47
CA LEU A 368 7.93 -24.14 13.35
C LEU A 368 7.96 -24.87 14.69
N GLY A 369 6.87 -25.53 15.06
CA GLY A 369 6.72 -26.18 16.36
C GLY A 369 6.24 -25.27 17.49
N ASP A 370 5.62 -25.88 18.51
CA ASP A 370 4.99 -25.13 19.62
C ASP A 370 6.00 -24.31 20.42
N GLY A 371 7.15 -24.90 20.76
CA GLY A 371 8.15 -24.22 21.59
C GLY A 371 8.74 -22.99 20.91
N TYR A 372 9.07 -23.10 19.62
CA TYR A 372 9.55 -21.96 18.83
C TYR A 372 8.48 -20.88 18.74
N THR A 373 7.24 -21.25 18.42
CA THR A 373 6.14 -20.30 18.27
C THR A 373 5.84 -19.56 19.56
N GLU A 374 5.87 -20.22 20.71
CA GLU A 374 5.69 -19.59 22.01
C GLU A 374 6.85 -18.65 22.38
N ALA A 375 8.08 -19.04 22.07
CA ALA A 375 9.26 -18.20 22.23
C ALA A 375 9.22 -16.96 21.33
N LEU A 376 8.80 -17.13 20.07
CA LEU A 376 8.59 -16.04 19.12
C LEU A 376 7.56 -15.02 19.63
N TRP A 377 6.42 -15.49 20.14
CA TRP A 377 5.40 -14.62 20.72
C TRP A 377 5.85 -13.92 21.99
N ALA A 378 6.66 -14.57 22.81
CA ALA A 378 7.26 -13.97 24.01
C ALA A 378 8.28 -12.87 23.65
N ALA A 379 9.10 -13.12 22.63
CA ALA A 379 10.09 -12.16 22.12
C ALA A 379 9.46 -10.95 21.43
N HIS A 380 8.27 -11.14 20.81
CA HIS A 380 7.54 -10.13 20.04
C HIS A 380 6.13 -9.91 20.61
N ASN A 381 6.03 -9.59 21.88
CA ASN A 381 4.76 -9.44 22.61
C ASN A 381 3.85 -8.31 22.11
N ASP A 382 4.34 -7.43 21.26
CA ASP A 382 3.61 -6.33 20.63
C ASP A 382 3.02 -6.69 19.25
N MET A 383 3.28 -7.90 18.76
CA MET A 383 2.74 -8.44 17.50
C MET A 383 1.43 -9.20 17.73
N PRO A 384 0.47 -9.13 16.77
CA PRO A 384 -0.69 -10.02 16.80
C PRO A 384 -0.24 -11.49 16.65
N ARG A 385 -0.71 -12.38 17.53
CA ARG A 385 -0.36 -13.81 17.48
C ARG A 385 -0.81 -14.51 16.20
N SER A 386 -1.77 -13.94 15.50
CA SER A 386 -2.30 -14.43 14.20
C SER A 386 -1.65 -13.76 13.00
N ALA A 387 -0.61 -12.95 13.18
CA ALA A 387 0.14 -12.36 12.08
C ALA A 387 0.99 -13.44 11.38
N ASP A 388 1.12 -13.34 10.07
CA ASP A 388 1.97 -14.22 9.27
C ASP A 388 3.44 -14.05 9.64
N PHE A 389 4.23 -15.10 9.44
CA PHE A 389 5.63 -15.13 9.88
C PHE A 389 6.46 -14.00 9.25
N VAL A 390 6.27 -13.71 7.97
CA VAL A 390 6.93 -12.61 7.26
C VAL A 390 6.76 -11.25 7.94
N MET A 391 5.67 -11.05 8.67
CA MET A 391 5.39 -9.78 9.34
C MET A 391 6.33 -9.50 10.53
N TYR A 392 7.03 -10.51 11.05
CA TYR A 392 8.06 -10.32 12.08
C TYR A 392 9.29 -9.61 11.51
N TRP A 393 9.72 -9.96 10.28
CA TRP A 393 10.75 -9.22 9.54
C TRP A 393 10.31 -7.80 9.23
N TRP A 394 9.10 -7.64 8.73
CA TRP A 394 8.54 -6.34 8.39
C TRP A 394 8.49 -5.41 9.61
N ASN A 395 7.99 -5.89 10.75
CA ASN A 395 7.95 -5.13 12.01
C ASN A 395 9.35 -4.77 12.52
N GLN A 396 10.30 -5.70 12.41
CA GLN A 396 11.66 -5.46 12.86
C GLN A 396 12.38 -4.43 11.99
N ALA A 397 12.22 -4.49 10.67
CA ALA A 397 12.73 -3.47 9.75
C ALA A 397 12.13 -2.09 10.04
N ALA A 398 10.80 -2.01 10.27
CA ALA A 398 10.13 -0.78 10.64
C ALA A 398 10.67 -0.20 11.96
N ARG A 399 10.95 -1.03 12.97
CA ARG A 399 11.60 -0.60 14.22
C ARG A 399 13.01 -0.09 14.00
N HIS A 400 13.81 -0.76 13.17
CA HIS A 400 15.17 -0.30 12.80
C HIS A 400 15.12 1.07 12.14
N LEU A 401 14.20 1.25 11.18
CA LEU A 401 13.99 2.50 10.47
C LEU A 401 13.58 3.63 11.42
N ALA A 402 12.59 3.38 12.30
CA ALA A 402 12.14 4.34 13.31
C ALA A 402 13.23 4.70 14.35
N ALA A 403 14.03 3.73 14.77
CA ALA A 403 15.14 3.96 15.70
C ALA A 403 16.27 4.79 15.06
N GLY A 404 16.56 4.55 13.77
CA GLY A 404 17.53 5.32 13.00
C GLY A 404 17.14 6.78 12.83
N ALA A 405 15.86 7.07 12.60
CA ALA A 405 15.35 8.42 12.45
C ALA A 405 15.49 9.30 13.71
N LYS A 406 15.51 8.69 14.91
CA LYS A 406 15.69 9.40 16.20
C LYS A 406 17.13 9.82 16.48
N LYS A 407 18.13 9.14 15.92
CA LYS A 407 19.55 9.38 16.20
C LYS A 407 20.21 10.04 14.98
N GLY A 408 20.59 11.29 15.05
CA GLY A 408 21.39 11.94 14.00
C GLY A 408 22.77 11.26 13.80
N GLY A 409 23.21 11.00 12.54
CA GLY A 409 24.54 10.47 12.23
C GLY A 409 24.57 9.53 11.02
N ASN A 410 25.76 9.14 10.53
CA ASN A 410 25.97 8.17 9.46
C ASN A 410 25.55 6.75 9.89
N GLY A 411 25.12 5.91 8.95
CA GLY A 411 24.69 4.52 9.20
C GLY A 411 23.28 4.41 9.77
N LYS A 412 22.36 5.27 9.29
CA LYS A 412 20.93 5.17 9.59
C LYS A 412 20.22 4.43 8.48
N PRO A 413 19.31 3.49 8.81
CA PRO A 413 18.43 2.93 7.80
C PRO A 413 17.65 4.03 7.06
N ARG A 414 17.77 4.03 5.75
CA ARG A 414 17.10 5.01 4.88
C ARG A 414 15.77 4.48 4.36
N ARG A 415 15.78 3.21 3.91
CA ARG A 415 14.61 2.51 3.35
C ARG A 415 14.68 1.04 3.70
N PHE A 416 13.52 0.39 3.79
CA PHE A 416 13.45 -1.05 3.66
C PHE A 416 12.41 -1.45 2.62
N GLY A 417 12.67 -2.57 1.92
CA GLY A 417 11.75 -3.17 0.95
C GLY A 417 11.64 -4.67 1.13
N PHE A 418 10.41 -5.20 1.20
CA PHE A 418 10.18 -6.65 1.30
C PHE A 418 9.15 -7.13 0.29
N ILE A 419 9.39 -8.36 -0.18
CA ILE A 419 8.36 -9.20 -0.78
C ILE A 419 7.62 -9.89 0.36
N THR A 420 6.29 -9.90 0.29
CA THR A 420 5.40 -10.59 1.23
C THR A 420 4.31 -11.29 0.43
N THR A 421 3.48 -12.11 1.06
CA THR A 421 2.24 -12.54 0.43
C THR A 421 1.23 -11.39 0.38
N ASN A 422 0.27 -11.43 -0.53
CA ASN A 422 -0.80 -10.43 -0.60
C ASN A 422 -1.71 -10.44 0.65
N SER A 423 -1.60 -11.45 1.52
CA SER A 423 -2.21 -11.50 2.86
C SER A 423 -1.76 -10.36 3.78
N ILE A 424 -0.70 -9.64 3.45
CA ILE A 424 -0.27 -8.41 4.16
C ILE A 424 -1.42 -7.41 4.33
N ARG A 425 -2.39 -7.42 3.40
CA ARG A 425 -3.59 -6.56 3.41
C ARG A 425 -4.65 -7.03 4.43
N GLN A 426 -4.57 -8.28 4.94
CA GLN A 426 -5.54 -8.84 5.87
C GLN A 426 -5.43 -8.22 7.27
N THR A 427 -6.50 -8.29 8.02
CA THR A 427 -6.70 -7.54 9.27
C THR A 427 -5.55 -7.64 10.27
N PHE A 428 -4.99 -8.83 10.51
CA PHE A 428 -3.93 -9.01 11.52
C PHE A 428 -2.58 -8.49 11.03
N ASN A 429 -2.24 -8.73 9.78
CA ASN A 429 -1.02 -8.25 9.14
C ASN A 429 -1.05 -6.73 8.96
N ARG A 430 -2.18 -6.19 8.49
CA ARG A 430 -2.41 -4.76 8.33
C ARG A 430 -2.23 -3.97 9.62
N ARG A 431 -2.66 -4.50 10.78
CA ARG A 431 -2.45 -3.85 12.09
C ARG A 431 -0.98 -3.61 12.43
N VAL A 432 -0.08 -4.46 11.94
CA VAL A 432 1.37 -4.28 12.10
C VAL A 432 1.82 -3.04 11.30
N ILE A 433 1.33 -2.91 10.06
CA ILE A 433 1.63 -1.76 9.20
C ILE A 433 1.05 -0.48 9.81
N GLU A 434 -0.25 -0.47 10.15
CA GLU A 434 -0.93 0.67 10.77
C GLU A 434 -0.19 1.21 11.98
N LYS A 435 0.26 0.29 12.86
CA LYS A 435 1.04 0.64 14.06
C LYS A 435 2.39 1.28 13.72
N ALA A 436 3.06 0.80 12.68
CA ALA A 436 4.35 1.33 12.27
C ALA A 436 4.21 2.69 11.58
N LEU A 437 3.24 2.86 10.68
CA LEU A 437 3.01 4.12 9.97
C LEU A 437 2.56 5.24 10.92
N SER A 438 1.69 4.95 11.89
CA SER A 438 1.25 5.91 12.94
C SER A 438 2.23 6.06 14.10
N GLY A 439 3.40 5.44 14.04
CA GLY A 439 4.43 5.46 15.08
C GLY A 439 5.09 6.83 15.29
N LYS A 440 6.02 6.90 16.24
CA LYS A 440 6.83 8.12 16.49
C LYS A 440 8.32 7.75 16.46
N PRO A 441 9.08 8.14 15.41
CA PRO A 441 8.66 8.90 14.22
C PRO A 441 7.71 8.12 13.31
N PRO A 442 6.83 8.80 12.52
CA PRO A 442 5.96 8.16 11.55
C PRO A 442 6.76 7.61 10.38
N LEU A 443 6.21 6.61 9.72
CA LEU A 443 6.75 6.00 8.51
C LEU A 443 5.73 6.14 7.37
N SER A 444 6.20 6.08 6.12
CA SER A 444 5.35 6.08 4.92
C SER A 444 5.75 4.98 3.96
N ILE A 445 4.77 4.40 3.27
CA ILE A 445 5.02 3.48 2.15
C ILE A 445 5.21 4.34 0.89
N VAL A 446 6.39 4.24 0.27
CA VAL A 446 6.72 5.03 -0.95
C VAL A 446 6.73 4.19 -2.23
N PHE A 447 6.55 2.89 -2.12
CA PHE A 447 6.35 2.00 -3.26
C PHE A 447 5.50 0.81 -2.81
N ALA A 448 4.50 0.45 -3.61
CA ALA A 448 3.74 -0.77 -3.39
C ALA A 448 3.26 -1.40 -4.70
N ILE A 449 3.32 -2.74 -4.75
CA ILE A 449 2.56 -3.59 -5.66
C ILE A 449 1.72 -4.49 -4.76
N PRO A 450 0.40 -4.28 -4.66
CA PRO A 450 -0.44 -4.98 -3.68
C PRO A 450 -0.74 -6.43 -4.03
N ASP A 451 -0.69 -6.77 -5.33
CA ASP A 451 -1.09 -8.07 -5.84
C ASP A 451 -0.33 -8.40 -7.13
N HIS A 452 0.79 -9.11 -6.98
CA HIS A 452 1.67 -9.50 -8.07
C HIS A 452 1.69 -11.02 -8.18
N PRO A 453 1.63 -11.61 -9.39
CA PRO A 453 1.70 -13.05 -9.56
C PRO A 453 3.05 -13.58 -9.09
N TRP A 454 3.05 -14.73 -8.39
CA TRP A 454 4.25 -15.53 -8.18
C TRP A 454 4.36 -16.57 -9.29
N MET A 455 5.55 -17.10 -9.52
CA MET A 455 5.73 -18.20 -10.47
C MET A 455 4.87 -19.41 -10.08
N LYS A 456 4.23 -20.05 -11.05
CA LYS A 456 3.53 -21.32 -10.80
C LYS A 456 4.57 -22.40 -10.49
N SER A 457 4.69 -22.78 -9.22
CA SER A 457 5.41 -24.00 -8.87
C SER A 457 4.65 -25.21 -9.41
N ALA A 458 5.36 -26.32 -9.60
CA ALA A 458 4.75 -27.61 -10.00
C ALA A 458 3.62 -28.07 -9.04
N ASP A 459 3.48 -27.49 -7.88
CA ASP A 459 2.55 -27.86 -6.79
C ASP A 459 1.24 -27.02 -6.74
N LYS A 460 0.76 -26.51 -7.86
CA LYS A 460 -0.64 -26.07 -8.13
C LYS A 460 -1.25 -24.90 -7.33
N ALA A 461 -0.64 -24.35 -6.29
CA ALA A 461 -1.18 -23.16 -5.62
C ALA A 461 -0.66 -21.89 -6.30
N ALA A 462 -1.56 -21.10 -6.89
CA ALA A 462 -1.22 -19.78 -7.43
C ALA A 462 -0.99 -18.84 -6.24
N VAL A 463 0.23 -18.70 -5.76
CA VAL A 463 0.58 -17.73 -4.73
C VAL A 463 0.61 -16.33 -5.35
N ARG A 464 0.01 -15.37 -4.68
CA ARG A 464 0.11 -13.95 -5.02
C ARG A 464 0.93 -13.22 -3.95
N ILE A 465 1.78 -12.33 -4.38
CA ILE A 465 2.69 -11.57 -3.51
C ILE A 465 2.38 -10.09 -3.52
N ALA A 466 2.86 -9.40 -2.52
CA ALA A 466 2.91 -7.94 -2.46
C ALA A 466 4.37 -7.49 -2.30
N MET A 467 4.69 -6.33 -2.86
CA MET A 467 5.98 -5.67 -2.67
C MET A 467 5.75 -4.32 -2.00
N THR A 468 6.54 -3.98 -0.98
CA THR A 468 6.43 -2.71 -0.27
C THR A 468 7.80 -2.11 -0.01
N VAL A 469 7.93 -0.78 -0.17
CA VAL A 469 9.10 -0.01 0.28
C VAL A 469 8.66 1.08 1.24
N VAL A 470 9.36 1.18 2.37
CA VAL A 470 9.00 2.05 3.49
C VAL A 470 10.15 3.00 3.83
N VAL A 471 9.80 4.24 4.17
CA VAL A 471 10.74 5.30 4.55
C VAL A 471 10.29 6.02 5.82
N PRO A 472 11.20 6.72 6.55
CA PRO A 472 10.80 7.64 7.61
C PRO A 472 10.13 8.88 7.02
N GLY A 473 9.02 9.31 7.60
CA GLY A 473 8.27 10.50 7.20
C GLY A 473 6.79 10.29 7.40
N GLU A 474 6.04 11.38 7.39
CA GLU A 474 4.58 11.37 7.54
C GLU A 474 3.95 11.67 6.18
N GLU A 475 3.01 10.82 5.75
CA GLU A 475 2.20 11.01 4.53
C GLU A 475 3.01 11.36 3.26
N LEU A 476 4.13 10.68 3.04
CA LEU A 476 4.91 10.88 1.82
C LEU A 476 4.23 10.20 0.63
N GLU A 477 4.29 10.86 -0.52
CA GLU A 477 3.85 10.27 -1.78
C GLU A 477 4.79 9.16 -2.23
N GLY A 478 4.22 8.15 -2.88
CA GLY A 478 4.93 6.99 -3.39
C GLY A 478 4.37 6.49 -4.71
N SER A 479 5.10 5.58 -5.33
CA SER A 479 4.70 4.90 -6.56
C SER A 479 3.85 3.67 -6.23
N PHE A 480 2.58 3.73 -6.59
CA PHE A 480 1.64 2.62 -6.49
C PHE A 480 1.50 1.94 -7.85
N ALA A 481 1.80 0.65 -7.94
CA ALA A 481 1.80 -0.09 -9.19
C ALA A 481 0.80 -1.24 -9.17
N GLU A 482 -0.04 -1.31 -10.18
CA GLU A 482 -1.02 -2.38 -10.40
C GLU A 482 -0.64 -3.23 -11.59
N VAL A 483 -0.84 -4.54 -11.48
CA VAL A 483 -0.60 -5.48 -12.59
C VAL A 483 -1.72 -5.35 -13.61
N VAL A 484 -1.35 -5.00 -14.85
CA VAL A 484 -2.29 -4.84 -15.99
C VAL A 484 -2.34 -6.09 -16.84
N SER A 485 -1.20 -6.73 -17.05
CA SER A 485 -1.13 -7.98 -17.83
C SER A 485 -0.03 -8.90 -17.32
N GLU A 486 -0.25 -10.18 -17.49
CA GLU A 486 0.63 -11.26 -17.04
C GLU A 486 0.86 -12.23 -18.20
N SER A 487 2.13 -12.57 -18.50
CA SER A 487 2.49 -13.57 -19.51
C SER A 487 3.72 -14.36 -19.07
N GLY A 488 3.91 -15.55 -19.63
CA GLY A 488 5.11 -16.35 -19.37
C GLY A 488 5.31 -16.84 -17.93
N LEU A 489 4.27 -16.89 -17.07
CA LEU A 489 4.37 -17.26 -15.66
C LEU A 489 4.92 -18.67 -15.39
N ASN A 490 4.96 -19.52 -16.42
CA ASN A 490 5.51 -20.88 -16.37
C ASN A 490 6.94 -20.95 -16.93
N THR A 491 7.57 -19.81 -17.22
CA THR A 491 8.93 -19.72 -17.77
C THR A 491 9.87 -19.07 -16.75
N ASP A 492 11.17 -19.18 -17.00
CA ASP A 492 12.19 -18.54 -16.16
C ASP A 492 12.20 -16.99 -16.29
N GLN A 493 11.42 -16.45 -17.23
CA GLN A 493 11.29 -15.01 -17.49
C GLN A 493 9.81 -14.62 -17.55
N PRO A 494 9.13 -14.49 -16.41
CA PRO A 494 7.75 -13.99 -16.36
C PRO A 494 7.72 -12.52 -16.74
N GLU A 495 6.85 -12.19 -17.69
CA GLU A 495 6.58 -10.79 -18.08
C GLU A 495 5.33 -10.29 -17.38
N VAL A 496 5.46 -9.20 -16.66
CA VAL A 496 4.37 -8.53 -15.94
C VAL A 496 4.40 -7.04 -16.25
N SER A 497 3.33 -6.55 -16.88
CA SER A 497 3.16 -5.12 -17.15
C SER A 497 2.48 -4.43 -15.97
N LEU A 498 2.98 -3.26 -15.60
CA LEU A 498 2.50 -2.48 -14.47
C LEU A 498 1.96 -1.12 -14.92
N ALA A 499 0.80 -0.73 -14.38
CA ALA A 499 0.34 0.67 -14.40
C ALA A 499 0.79 1.34 -13.10
N VAL A 500 1.55 2.42 -13.21
CA VAL A 500 2.10 3.14 -12.06
C VAL A 500 1.36 4.46 -11.86
N ARG A 501 1.00 4.75 -10.60
CA ARG A 501 0.40 6.03 -10.16
C ARG A 501 1.21 6.57 -9.00
N THR A 502 1.28 7.89 -8.85
CA THR A 502 1.97 8.55 -7.73
C THR A 502 0.96 9.14 -6.77
N GLY A 503 1.06 8.82 -5.48
CA GLY A 503 0.18 9.34 -4.43
C GLY A 503 0.41 8.67 -3.08
N CYS A 504 -0.47 8.91 -2.11
CA CYS A 504 -0.38 8.26 -0.81
C CYS A 504 -0.79 6.80 -0.88
N ILE A 505 -0.05 5.95 -0.19
CA ILE A 505 -0.31 4.51 -0.14
C ILE A 505 -0.75 4.15 1.28
N SER A 506 -1.99 3.64 1.40
CA SER A 506 -2.58 3.26 2.67
C SER A 506 -1.99 1.97 3.26
N PRO A 507 -2.23 1.70 4.56
CA PRO A 507 -1.88 0.42 5.18
C PRO A 507 -2.52 -0.81 4.52
N ASN A 508 -3.61 -0.61 3.75
CA ASN A 508 -4.27 -1.64 2.94
C ASN A 508 -3.57 -1.91 1.60
N LEU A 509 -2.47 -1.22 1.33
CA LEU A 509 -1.84 -1.16 0.02
C LEU A 509 -2.85 -0.77 -1.06
N GLN A 510 -3.54 0.36 -0.84
CA GLN A 510 -4.43 0.99 -1.79
C GLN A 510 -3.94 2.39 -2.06
N TYR A 511 -4.11 2.83 -3.29
CA TYR A 511 -3.88 4.22 -3.66
C TYR A 511 -4.91 5.11 -2.97
N GLU A 512 -4.48 6.11 -2.25
CA GLU A 512 -5.36 7.07 -1.58
C GLU A 512 -5.16 8.47 -2.17
N ILE A 513 -6.27 9.04 -2.60
CA ILE A 513 -6.34 10.44 -3.02
C ILE A 513 -6.45 11.29 -1.76
N ARG A 514 -5.58 12.30 -1.63
CA ARG A 514 -5.58 13.20 -0.47
C ARG A 514 -6.75 14.16 -0.50
N LEU A 515 -7.87 13.76 0.07
CA LEU A 515 -8.99 14.67 0.31
C LEU A 515 -8.68 15.72 1.39
N SER A 516 -7.65 15.50 2.22
CA SER A 516 -7.12 16.49 3.19
C SER A 516 -6.55 17.74 2.51
N ASP A 517 -6.17 17.67 1.23
CA ASP A 517 -5.63 18.79 0.48
C ASP A 517 -6.74 19.73 -0.04
N CYS A 518 -8.00 19.30 0.04
CA CYS A 518 -9.15 20.12 -0.29
C CYS A 518 -9.32 21.26 0.69
N VAL A 519 -9.51 22.45 0.17
CA VAL A 519 -9.70 23.70 0.93
C VAL A 519 -11.18 24.02 1.07
N HIS A 520 -11.58 24.64 2.18
CA HIS A 520 -12.94 25.16 2.34
C HIS A 520 -13.18 26.29 1.33
N LEU A 521 -14.21 26.13 0.50
CA LEU A 521 -14.60 27.11 -0.49
C LEU A 521 -15.53 28.19 0.13
N LEU A 522 -15.31 29.46 -0.21
CA LEU A 522 -16.18 30.56 0.20
C LEU A 522 -17.61 30.38 -0.34
N SER A 523 -17.75 29.86 -1.55
CA SER A 523 -19.03 29.54 -2.19
C SER A 523 -19.94 28.66 -1.32
N ASN A 524 -19.37 27.86 -0.41
CA ASN A 524 -20.09 26.94 0.46
C ASN A 524 -20.20 27.43 1.92
N ALA A 525 -19.60 28.58 2.24
CA ALA A 525 -19.52 29.08 3.61
C ALA A 525 -20.89 29.31 4.26
N GLY A 526 -21.05 28.82 5.51
CA GLY A 526 -22.23 29.08 6.32
C GLY A 526 -23.49 28.28 5.93
N ILE A 527 -23.41 27.35 4.98
CA ILE A 527 -24.57 26.59 4.46
C ILE A 527 -24.79 25.29 5.23
N ALA A 528 -23.76 24.51 5.50
CA ALA A 528 -23.89 23.25 6.24
C ALA A 528 -23.62 23.47 7.73
N ILE A 529 -24.59 23.14 8.56
CA ILE A 529 -24.59 23.46 9.99
C ILE A 529 -25.10 22.27 10.80
N LYS A 530 -24.51 22.03 11.96
CA LYS A 530 -24.96 21.01 12.93
C LYS A 530 -26.27 21.43 13.57
N GLY A 531 -27.19 20.48 13.78
CA GLY A 531 -28.45 20.71 14.50
C GLY A 531 -28.28 21.15 15.96
N PHE A 532 -29.38 21.34 16.65
CA PHE A 532 -29.43 21.89 18.01
C PHE A 532 -28.90 20.92 19.07
N GLU A 533 -28.18 21.42 20.05
CA GLU A 533 -27.69 20.67 21.22
C GLU A 533 -28.48 21.06 22.47
N LEU A 534 -29.46 20.21 22.83
CA LEU A 534 -30.38 20.50 23.91
C LEU A 534 -29.73 20.57 25.30
N GLY A 535 -28.79 19.69 25.57
CA GLY A 535 -28.12 19.53 26.87
C GLY A 535 -28.93 18.72 27.89
N THR A 536 -30.25 18.57 27.74
CA THR A 536 -31.12 17.65 28.50
C THR A 536 -32.30 17.20 27.66
N GLN A 537 -32.75 15.98 27.86
CA GLN A 537 -33.93 15.40 27.22
C GLN A 537 -35.25 15.95 27.85
N SER A 538 -35.15 16.54 29.03
CA SER A 538 -36.32 17.09 29.76
C SER A 538 -36.95 18.32 29.08
N LEU A 539 -36.33 18.89 28.07
CA LEU A 539 -36.93 19.90 27.19
C LEU A 539 -37.85 19.30 26.11
N LEU A 540 -37.84 17.96 25.95
CA LEU A 540 -38.70 17.28 25.01
C LEU A 540 -40.03 16.96 25.67
N ILE A 541 -41.15 17.22 24.97
CA ILE A 541 -42.52 16.96 25.39
C ILE A 541 -43.24 16.14 24.32
N ASP A 542 -44.17 15.30 24.79
CA ASP A 542 -45.07 14.55 23.91
C ASP A 542 -46.36 15.35 23.59
N ASN A 543 -47.17 14.84 22.67
CA ASN A 543 -48.42 15.49 22.29
C ASN A 543 -49.41 15.76 23.47
N PRO A 544 -49.67 14.83 24.41
CA PRO A 544 -50.54 15.07 25.56
C PRO A 544 -50.00 16.19 26.45
N ARG A 545 -48.72 16.20 26.74
CA ARG A 545 -48.09 17.21 27.60
C ARG A 545 -48.08 18.58 26.90
N ARG A 546 -47.83 18.61 25.60
CA ARG A 546 -47.91 19.84 24.79
C ARG A 546 -49.33 20.43 24.86
N ALA A 547 -50.38 19.62 24.64
CA ALA A 547 -51.76 20.08 24.70
C ALA A 547 -52.12 20.67 26.07
N ALA A 548 -51.68 20.01 27.16
CA ALA A 548 -51.92 20.51 28.52
C ALA A 548 -51.26 21.86 28.78
N LEU A 549 -49.97 22.01 28.38
CA LEU A 549 -49.24 23.26 28.53
C LEU A 549 -49.84 24.39 27.68
N LEU A 550 -50.27 24.11 26.45
CA LEU A 550 -50.90 25.12 25.58
C LEU A 550 -52.26 25.57 26.07
N THR A 551 -53.00 24.71 26.82
CA THR A 551 -54.28 25.09 27.43
C THR A 551 -54.07 26.13 28.54
N SER A 552 -53.00 25.98 29.32
CA SER A 552 -52.69 26.90 30.43
C SER A 552 -51.90 28.13 29.95
N ILE A 553 -51.14 28.01 28.92
CA ILE A 553 -50.23 29.04 28.44
C ILE A 553 -50.24 29.06 26.90
N PRO A 554 -51.24 29.74 26.28
CA PRO A 554 -51.37 29.74 24.80
C PRO A 554 -50.14 30.31 24.06
N ASP A 555 -49.45 31.25 24.68
CA ASP A 555 -48.25 31.89 24.11
C ASP A 555 -47.08 30.93 23.87
N LEU A 556 -47.10 29.73 24.47
CA LEU A 556 -46.12 28.67 24.21
C LEU A 556 -46.21 28.05 22.83
N GLU A 557 -47.26 28.32 22.04
CA GLU A 557 -47.37 27.81 20.69
C GLU A 557 -46.19 28.25 19.81
N SER A 558 -45.78 29.52 19.96
CA SER A 558 -44.65 30.11 19.24
C SER A 558 -43.27 29.58 19.64
N THR A 559 -43.16 28.86 20.79
CA THR A 559 -41.92 28.34 21.37
C THR A 559 -41.87 26.80 21.40
N THR A 560 -42.92 26.16 20.88
CA THR A 560 -43.03 24.70 20.85
C THR A 560 -42.87 24.18 19.44
N PHE A 561 -41.74 23.60 19.13
CA PHE A 561 -41.42 23.15 17.78
C PHE A 561 -41.38 21.62 17.67
N PRO A 562 -41.76 21.04 16.52
CA PRO A 562 -41.51 19.63 16.24
C PRO A 562 -40.00 19.32 16.35
N TYR A 563 -39.65 18.19 16.96
CA TYR A 563 -38.29 17.76 17.18
C TYR A 563 -38.00 16.47 16.44
N LEU A 564 -36.85 16.40 15.78
CA LEU A 564 -36.35 15.20 15.06
C LEU A 564 -34.98 14.81 15.55
N ASN A 565 -34.83 13.56 15.92
CA ASN A 565 -33.51 12.93 16.07
C ASN A 565 -33.12 12.12 14.82
N GLY A 566 -31.92 11.54 14.81
CA GLY A 566 -31.44 10.77 13.67
C GLY A 566 -32.28 9.56 13.28
N ASN A 567 -32.94 8.91 14.25
CA ASN A 567 -33.85 7.79 13.97
C ASN A 567 -35.19 8.27 13.40
N ASP A 568 -35.75 9.36 13.95
CA ASP A 568 -36.98 9.96 13.42
C ASP A 568 -36.80 10.39 11.97
N LEU A 569 -35.60 10.92 11.62
CA LEU A 569 -35.29 11.28 10.25
C LEU A 569 -35.28 10.07 9.29
N LYS A 570 -34.73 8.92 9.73
CA LYS A 570 -34.76 7.67 8.96
C LYS A 570 -36.14 7.07 8.77
N LEU A 571 -37.05 7.33 9.74
CA LEU A 571 -38.43 6.86 9.72
C LEU A 571 -39.38 7.84 9.00
N GLY A 572 -38.94 9.09 8.77
CA GLY A 572 -39.74 10.14 8.13
C GLY A 572 -40.86 10.71 9.04
N ARG A 573 -40.83 10.44 10.33
CA ARG A 573 -41.90 10.86 11.30
C ARG A 573 -41.35 11.09 12.71
N SER A 574 -41.93 12.06 13.42
CA SER A 574 -41.74 12.30 14.85
C SER A 574 -43.03 12.61 15.54
N SER A 575 -43.14 12.18 16.81
CA SER A 575 -44.27 12.49 17.72
C SER A 575 -43.87 13.39 18.89
N ARG A 576 -42.68 13.96 18.85
CA ARG A 576 -42.11 14.75 19.94
C ARG A 576 -41.95 16.21 19.54
N TYR A 577 -42.08 17.05 20.57
CA TYR A 577 -41.87 18.49 20.47
C TYR A 577 -40.76 18.89 21.43
N VAL A 578 -40.15 20.05 21.19
CA VAL A 578 -39.16 20.65 22.07
C VAL A 578 -39.60 22.06 22.47
N LEU A 579 -39.37 22.39 23.73
CA LEU A 579 -39.54 23.75 24.26
C LEU A 579 -38.30 24.56 23.90
N ASP A 580 -38.42 25.46 22.96
CA ASP A 580 -37.34 26.34 22.50
C ASP A 580 -37.57 27.76 23.05
N LEU A 581 -37.02 27.98 24.24
CA LEU A 581 -37.19 29.20 25.01
C LEU A 581 -35.97 30.17 24.81
N HIS A 582 -35.40 30.16 23.62
CA HIS A 582 -34.21 30.97 23.30
C HIS A 582 -34.41 32.46 23.61
N ASP A 583 -35.56 33.00 23.23
CA ASP A 583 -35.88 34.41 23.35
C ASP A 583 -36.53 34.77 24.70
N TRP A 584 -36.74 33.80 25.58
CA TRP A 584 -37.34 34.05 26.89
C TRP A 584 -36.29 34.46 27.93
N SER A 585 -36.58 35.61 28.57
CA SER A 585 -35.86 36.06 29.76
C SER A 585 -36.33 35.33 31.01
N LEU A 586 -35.54 35.32 32.08
CA LEU A 586 -35.93 34.75 33.36
C LEU A 586 -37.18 35.42 33.94
N SER A 587 -37.40 36.74 33.70
CA SER A 587 -38.56 37.47 34.12
C SER A 587 -39.84 37.02 33.43
N GLN A 588 -39.79 36.79 32.12
CA GLN A 588 -40.91 36.23 31.36
C GLN A 588 -41.21 34.80 31.81
N LEU A 589 -40.17 34.00 32.06
CA LEU A 589 -40.37 32.63 32.56
C LEU A 589 -41.03 32.61 33.93
N LYS A 590 -40.63 33.48 34.86
CA LYS A 590 -41.24 33.60 36.18
C LYS A 590 -42.68 34.14 36.14
N ALA A 591 -43.07 34.90 35.10
CA ALA A 591 -44.39 35.35 34.86
C ALA A 591 -45.37 34.25 34.38
N ALA A 592 -44.84 33.06 34.00
CA ALA A 592 -45.57 31.85 33.63
C ALA A 592 -45.34 30.75 34.69
N PRO A 593 -46.05 30.77 35.87
CA PRO A 593 -45.71 29.94 37.03
C PRO A 593 -45.77 28.44 36.76
N GLU A 594 -46.69 27.95 35.93
CA GLU A 594 -46.83 26.53 35.59
C GLU A 594 -45.66 26.04 34.74
N LEU A 595 -45.21 26.82 33.73
CA LEU A 595 -44.05 26.51 32.95
C LEU A 595 -42.78 26.58 33.80
N TYR A 596 -42.65 27.62 34.62
CA TYR A 596 -41.50 27.77 35.52
C TYR A 596 -41.38 26.62 36.50
N GLY A 597 -42.51 26.20 37.10
CA GLY A 597 -42.54 25.02 37.98
C GLY A 597 -42.14 23.73 37.26
N TYR A 598 -42.69 23.49 36.06
CA TYR A 598 -42.29 22.35 35.22
C TYR A 598 -40.79 22.35 34.90
N LEU A 599 -40.27 23.46 34.48
CA LEU A 599 -38.85 23.58 34.12
C LEU A 599 -37.94 23.44 35.33
N LEU A 600 -38.33 23.98 36.52
CA LEU A 600 -37.58 23.78 37.76
C LEU A 600 -37.51 22.30 38.14
N ASP A 601 -38.62 21.61 38.07
CA ASP A 601 -38.71 20.19 38.44
C ASP A 601 -37.98 19.28 37.46
N GLN A 602 -38.22 19.45 36.18
CA GLN A 602 -37.76 18.51 35.14
C GLN A 602 -36.45 18.89 34.49
N VAL A 603 -36.16 20.17 34.30
CA VAL A 603 -35.01 20.64 33.53
C VAL A 603 -33.84 21.03 34.43
N PHE A 604 -34.10 21.87 35.46
CA PHE A 604 -33.07 22.37 36.37
C PHE A 604 -32.31 21.23 37.05
N GLY A 605 -33.06 20.27 37.65
CA GLY A 605 -32.49 19.12 38.32
C GLY A 605 -31.75 18.13 37.40
N SER A 606 -31.98 18.17 36.09
CA SER A 606 -31.36 17.30 35.09
C SER A 606 -30.08 17.91 34.45
N ARG A 607 -29.78 19.16 34.77
CA ARG A 607 -28.55 19.82 34.25
C ARG A 607 -27.34 19.39 35.07
N ASN A 608 -26.20 19.20 34.35
CA ASN A 608 -24.95 18.91 35.02
C ASN A 608 -24.46 20.15 35.79
N PRO A 609 -24.21 20.05 37.13
CA PRO A 609 -23.71 21.17 37.93
C PRO A 609 -22.33 21.68 37.54
N ASP A 610 -21.50 20.85 36.88
CA ASP A 610 -20.16 21.20 36.40
C ASP A 610 -20.16 21.81 34.97
N ALA A 611 -21.32 22.14 34.43
CA ALA A 611 -21.46 22.75 33.12
C ALA A 611 -21.02 24.20 33.08
N GLU A 612 -20.64 24.70 31.89
CA GLU A 612 -20.26 26.09 31.63
C GLU A 612 -21.17 27.10 32.33
N GLU A 613 -20.62 28.22 32.82
CA GLU A 613 -21.33 29.28 33.58
C GLU A 613 -22.60 29.78 32.90
N ARG A 614 -22.64 29.81 31.56
CA ARG A 614 -23.82 30.15 30.75
C ARG A 614 -24.96 29.11 30.94
N VAL A 615 -24.63 27.82 31.06
CA VAL A 615 -25.64 26.75 31.24
C VAL A 615 -26.27 26.81 32.64
N SER A 616 -25.54 27.31 33.61
CA SER A 616 -26.05 27.52 34.98
C SER A 616 -26.92 28.79 35.10
N SER A 617 -26.61 29.86 34.38
CA SER A 617 -27.35 31.14 34.43
C SER A 617 -28.58 31.14 33.53
N GLU A 618 -28.59 30.41 32.40
CA GLU A 618 -29.67 30.30 31.42
C GLU A 618 -30.13 28.82 31.29
N TRP A 619 -30.29 28.16 32.40
CA TRP A 619 -30.54 26.71 32.48
C TRP A 619 -31.82 26.21 31.74
N TRP A 620 -32.75 27.09 31.41
CA TRP A 620 -33.99 26.79 30.63
C TRP A 620 -33.73 26.79 29.10
N LYS A 621 -32.60 27.29 28.61
CA LYS A 621 -32.25 27.35 27.20
C LYS A 621 -31.46 26.11 26.73
N PHE A 622 -31.32 25.92 25.44
CA PHE A 622 -30.49 24.87 24.90
C PHE A 622 -29.02 25.06 25.33
N ARG A 623 -28.26 23.97 25.46
CA ARG A 623 -26.84 24.02 25.80
C ARG A 623 -26.07 24.88 24.80
N ARG A 624 -26.40 24.76 23.50
CA ARG A 624 -25.92 25.67 22.46
C ARG A 624 -27.12 26.33 21.79
N SER A 625 -27.10 27.63 21.70
CA SER A 625 -28.19 28.45 21.18
C SER A 625 -28.56 28.14 19.72
N GLY A 626 -27.60 27.69 18.93
CA GLY A 626 -27.80 27.41 17.50
C GLY A 626 -27.99 28.68 16.67
N GLU A 627 -27.44 29.82 17.09
CA GLU A 627 -27.60 31.11 16.40
C GLU A 627 -27.28 31.06 14.91
N LYS A 628 -26.16 30.42 14.55
CA LYS A 628 -25.79 30.24 13.13
C LYS A 628 -26.82 29.48 12.32
N LEU A 629 -27.45 28.46 12.92
CA LEU A 629 -28.50 27.69 12.26
C LEU A 629 -29.79 28.48 12.12
N ARG A 630 -30.17 29.24 13.19
CA ARG A 630 -31.36 30.11 13.16
C ARG A 630 -31.23 31.18 12.09
N ASP A 631 -30.10 31.89 12.08
CA ASP A 631 -29.79 32.95 11.09
C ASP A 631 -29.78 32.40 9.66
N ALA A 632 -29.18 31.23 9.43
CA ALA A 632 -29.09 30.64 8.10
C ALA A 632 -30.44 30.09 7.57
N THR A 633 -31.39 29.82 8.44
CA THR A 633 -32.69 29.19 8.09
C THR A 633 -33.91 30.10 8.27
N GLU A 634 -33.73 31.34 8.72
CA GLU A 634 -34.81 32.27 9.02
C GLU A 634 -35.75 32.52 7.83
N ASP A 635 -35.18 32.76 6.65
CA ASP A 635 -35.94 33.09 5.43
C ASP A 635 -36.37 31.83 4.63
N LEU A 636 -36.06 30.61 5.10
CA LEU A 636 -36.32 29.39 4.35
C LEU A 636 -37.65 28.75 4.80
N LYS A 637 -38.40 28.19 3.85
CA LYS A 637 -39.57 27.37 4.11
C LYS A 637 -39.24 25.94 4.47
N ARG A 638 -38.16 25.44 3.93
CA ARG A 638 -37.66 24.07 4.13
C ARG A 638 -36.14 24.07 4.10
N VAL A 639 -35.51 23.02 4.58
CA VAL A 639 -34.05 22.84 4.62
C VAL A 639 -33.72 21.41 4.21
N ILE A 640 -32.53 21.19 3.70
CA ILE A 640 -32.05 19.83 3.42
C ILE A 640 -31.40 19.29 4.68
N ALA A 641 -31.65 18.02 5.00
CA ALA A 641 -31.09 17.39 6.19
C ALA A 641 -30.55 15.98 5.90
N THR A 642 -29.49 15.61 6.61
CA THR A 642 -28.94 14.26 6.63
C THR A 642 -28.48 13.88 8.04
N THR A 643 -28.49 12.58 8.35
CA THR A 643 -27.95 12.10 9.64
C THR A 643 -26.42 12.16 9.64
N ARG A 644 -25.81 12.48 10.77
CA ARG A 644 -24.35 12.51 10.91
C ARG A 644 -23.74 11.12 10.69
N THR A 645 -24.36 10.06 11.20
CA THR A 645 -23.86 8.67 11.04
C THR A 645 -24.98 7.81 10.46
N ALA A 646 -24.73 7.16 9.33
CA ALA A 646 -25.65 6.23 8.69
C ALA A 646 -24.92 5.36 7.67
N LYS A 647 -25.39 4.12 7.49
CA LYS A 647 -24.91 3.20 6.44
C LYS A 647 -25.04 3.82 5.04
N HIS A 648 -26.20 4.41 4.73
CA HIS A 648 -26.44 5.07 3.45
C HIS A 648 -26.57 6.58 3.65
N ARG A 649 -25.94 7.34 2.77
CA ARG A 649 -26.01 8.78 2.77
C ARG A 649 -27.29 9.25 2.05
N VAL A 650 -28.26 9.72 2.81
CA VAL A 650 -29.55 10.18 2.31
C VAL A 650 -29.79 11.62 2.74
N PHE A 651 -30.13 12.48 1.79
CA PHE A 651 -30.52 13.87 2.00
C PHE A 651 -32.01 14.02 1.70
N GLN A 652 -32.74 14.76 2.52
CA GLN A 652 -34.18 14.98 2.32
C GLN A 652 -34.61 16.35 2.83
N PHE A 653 -35.73 16.87 2.34
CA PHE A 653 -36.29 18.12 2.82
C PHE A 653 -37.01 17.96 4.17
N LEU A 654 -36.76 18.90 5.07
CA LEU A 654 -37.50 19.13 6.29
C LEU A 654 -38.09 20.54 6.28
N PRO A 655 -39.31 20.77 6.85
CA PRO A 655 -39.78 22.11 7.13
C PRO A 655 -38.79 22.88 8.03
N SER A 656 -38.59 24.16 7.79
CA SER A 656 -37.61 24.97 8.55
C SER A 656 -38.00 25.16 10.03
N GLY A 657 -39.29 25.02 10.35
CA GLY A 657 -39.78 25.06 11.74
C GLY A 657 -39.43 23.85 12.60
N ILE A 658 -38.84 22.82 12.06
CA ILE A 658 -38.38 21.64 12.82
C ILE A 658 -37.05 21.91 13.54
N ARG A 659 -36.97 21.52 14.82
CA ARG A 659 -35.72 21.55 15.57
C ARG A 659 -35.01 20.20 15.44
N ALA A 660 -34.01 20.13 14.57
CA ALA A 660 -33.18 18.94 14.35
C ALA A 660 -32.14 18.76 15.45
N GLU A 661 -31.96 17.52 15.95
CA GLU A 661 -30.91 17.17 16.93
C GLU A 661 -29.49 17.37 16.37
N SER A 662 -28.53 17.58 17.24
CA SER A 662 -27.12 17.75 16.92
C SER A 662 -26.46 16.58 16.14
N LYS A 663 -27.13 15.42 16.09
CA LYS A 663 -26.74 14.26 15.23
C LYS A 663 -27.28 14.35 13.81
N ILE A 664 -27.96 15.44 13.46
CA ILE A 664 -28.40 15.78 12.11
C ILE A 664 -27.57 16.96 11.63
N VAL A 665 -27.16 16.93 10.39
CA VAL A 665 -26.57 18.08 9.68
C VAL A 665 -27.66 18.69 8.82
N VAL A 666 -27.82 19.99 8.96
CA VAL A 666 -28.75 20.80 8.20
C VAL A 666 -27.99 21.61 7.17
N ILE A 667 -28.40 21.48 5.92
CA ILE A 667 -27.93 22.30 4.81
C ILE A 667 -29.00 23.38 4.61
N ALA A 668 -28.65 24.61 4.92
CA ALA A 668 -29.55 25.78 4.88
C ALA A 668 -29.84 26.18 3.41
N SER A 669 -30.62 25.36 2.74
CA SER A 669 -31.09 25.59 1.36
C SER A 669 -32.44 24.94 1.14
N ASP A 670 -33.35 25.61 0.45
CA ASP A 670 -34.66 25.14 0.02
C ASP A 670 -34.70 24.73 -1.46
N SER A 671 -33.56 24.78 -2.13
CA SER A 671 -33.39 24.49 -3.56
C SER A 671 -33.36 22.98 -3.84
N SER A 672 -34.24 22.52 -4.71
CA SER A 672 -34.28 21.13 -5.18
C SER A 672 -33.05 20.76 -5.99
N ILE A 673 -32.43 21.74 -6.65
CA ILE A 673 -31.14 21.57 -7.36
C ILE A 673 -30.07 21.16 -6.34
N HIS A 674 -29.98 21.87 -5.20
CA HIS A 674 -29.03 21.52 -4.16
C HIS A 674 -29.31 20.14 -3.57
N LEU A 675 -30.58 19.74 -3.43
CA LEU A 675 -30.92 18.38 -3.01
C LEU A 675 -30.42 17.33 -4.03
N SER A 676 -30.59 17.59 -5.34
CA SER A 676 -30.07 16.71 -6.40
C SER A 676 -28.56 16.62 -6.35
N LEU A 677 -27.85 17.75 -6.24
CA LEU A 677 -26.38 17.81 -6.21
C LEU A 677 -25.80 17.06 -5.02
N VAL A 678 -26.33 17.25 -3.79
CA VAL A 678 -25.83 16.53 -2.60
C VAL A 678 -26.24 15.06 -2.58
N SER A 679 -27.30 14.67 -3.31
CA SER A 679 -27.73 13.27 -3.45
C SER A 679 -27.04 12.53 -4.59
N SER A 680 -26.23 13.22 -5.43
CA SER A 680 -25.50 12.63 -6.55
C SER A 680 -24.31 11.78 -6.10
N TRP A 681 -23.95 10.83 -6.95
CA TRP A 681 -22.81 9.95 -6.70
C TRP A 681 -21.50 10.68 -6.42
N PRO A 682 -21.08 11.71 -7.18
CA PRO A 682 -19.84 12.43 -6.87
C PRO A 682 -19.81 13.02 -5.46
N HIS A 683 -20.92 13.64 -4.99
CA HIS A 683 -20.96 14.20 -3.63
C HIS A 683 -21.03 13.12 -2.55
N VAL A 684 -21.80 12.06 -2.77
CA VAL A 684 -21.93 10.94 -1.81
C VAL A 684 -20.58 10.22 -1.66
N LEU A 685 -19.87 9.97 -2.76
CA LEU A 685 -18.55 9.38 -2.76
C LEU A 685 -17.55 10.26 -2.00
N PHE A 686 -17.45 11.54 -2.35
CA PHE A 686 -16.59 12.51 -1.68
C PHE A 686 -16.87 12.58 -0.16
N ALA A 687 -18.14 12.71 0.21
CA ALA A 687 -18.56 12.80 1.62
C ALA A 687 -18.28 11.51 2.42
N THR A 688 -18.38 10.35 1.78
CA THR A 688 -18.07 9.05 2.40
C THR A 688 -16.59 8.91 2.69
N LYS A 689 -15.74 9.35 1.77
CA LYS A 689 -14.27 9.26 1.89
C LYS A 689 -13.69 10.37 2.81
N SER A 690 -14.25 11.59 2.81
CA SER A 690 -13.79 12.71 3.64
C SER A 690 -14.35 12.70 5.07
N GLY A 691 -15.52 12.11 5.32
CA GLY A 691 -16.23 12.18 6.59
C GLY A 691 -15.74 11.24 7.70
N GLY A 692 -14.92 10.25 7.38
CA GLY A 692 -14.46 9.20 8.32
C GLY A 692 -15.55 8.21 8.71
N PHE A 693 -15.25 7.33 9.67
CA PHE A 693 -16.13 6.25 10.11
C PHE A 693 -16.31 6.25 11.63
N LEU A 694 -17.46 5.82 12.13
CA LEU A 694 -17.76 5.79 13.56
C LEU A 694 -18.54 4.54 13.95
N GLY A 695 -18.20 3.95 15.13
CA GLY A 695 -18.94 2.86 15.76
C GLY A 695 -18.48 1.46 15.39
N VAL A 696 -19.09 0.46 16.06
CA VAL A 696 -18.76 -0.98 15.92
C VAL A 696 -19.08 -1.51 14.52
N GLY A 697 -20.07 -0.91 13.83
CA GLY A 697 -20.48 -1.23 12.45
C GLY A 697 -19.71 -0.48 11.38
N ASN A 698 -18.78 0.40 11.75
CA ASN A 698 -17.98 1.20 10.82
C ASN A 698 -18.83 2.01 9.83
N ASP A 699 -19.92 2.64 10.32
CA ASP A 699 -20.80 3.46 9.49
C ASP A 699 -20.12 4.79 9.10
N PRO A 700 -20.23 5.25 7.83
CA PRO A 700 -19.68 6.51 7.39
C PRO A 700 -20.32 7.71 8.08
N THR A 701 -19.50 8.69 8.47
CA THR A 701 -19.96 9.92 9.10
C THR A 701 -19.99 11.07 8.11
N TYR A 702 -21.03 11.92 8.19
CA TYR A 702 -21.10 13.18 7.48
C TYR A 702 -20.68 14.32 8.43
N ASN A 703 -19.44 14.75 8.32
CA ASN A 703 -18.96 15.89 9.08
C ASN A 703 -19.27 17.17 8.29
N HIS A 704 -20.05 18.09 8.92
CA HIS A 704 -20.46 19.33 8.27
C HIS A 704 -19.29 20.27 7.91
N THR A 705 -18.10 20.06 8.49
CA THR A 705 -16.88 20.84 8.19
C THR A 705 -16.08 20.21 7.05
N ASP A 706 -16.06 18.89 6.93
CA ASP A 706 -15.12 18.18 6.05
C ASP A 706 -15.79 17.66 4.76
N CYS A 707 -17.14 17.50 4.78
CA CYS A 707 -17.86 16.95 3.64
C CYS A 707 -18.48 17.98 2.71
N PHE A 708 -19.01 19.10 3.22
CA PHE A 708 -19.72 20.11 2.43
C PHE A 708 -18.86 21.31 2.03
N PRO A 709 -18.13 21.98 2.98
CA PRO A 709 -17.38 23.19 2.65
C PRO A 709 -16.31 22.98 1.59
N PRO A 710 -15.56 21.86 1.53
CA PRO A 710 -14.57 21.65 0.50
C PRO A 710 -15.13 21.08 -0.82
N PHE A 711 -16.41 20.69 -0.90
CA PHE A 711 -16.95 20.09 -2.12
C PHE A 711 -17.13 21.11 -3.25
N PRO A 712 -16.50 20.94 -4.44
CA PRO A 712 -16.59 21.87 -5.53
C PRO A 712 -17.84 21.59 -6.39
N PHE A 713 -18.97 22.23 -6.08
CA PHE A 713 -20.20 22.05 -6.83
C PHE A 713 -20.07 22.42 -8.32
N PRO A 714 -20.76 21.72 -9.26
CA PRO A 714 -20.70 22.03 -10.68
C PRO A 714 -21.28 23.41 -10.97
N ASP A 715 -20.73 24.08 -12.00
CA ASP A 715 -21.26 25.36 -12.47
C ASP A 715 -22.44 25.14 -13.41
N LEU A 716 -23.60 25.68 -13.02
CA LEU A 716 -24.84 25.58 -13.75
C LEU A 716 -25.28 26.94 -14.35
N THR A 717 -24.43 27.96 -14.32
CA THR A 717 -24.77 29.33 -14.74
C THR A 717 -25.23 29.37 -16.20
N ASP A 718 -24.50 28.73 -17.09
CA ASP A 718 -24.79 28.71 -18.53
C ASP A 718 -25.53 27.42 -18.99
N LYS A 719 -26.15 26.68 -18.06
CA LYS A 719 -26.80 25.38 -18.33
C LYS A 719 -28.26 25.35 -17.87
N PRO A 720 -29.16 26.20 -18.41
CA PRO A 720 -30.52 26.36 -17.92
C PRO A 720 -31.36 25.09 -18.04
N ALA A 721 -31.16 24.27 -19.08
CA ALA A 721 -31.88 23.01 -19.26
C ALA A 721 -31.49 21.96 -18.20
N LEU A 722 -30.23 21.80 -17.88
CA LEU A 722 -29.75 20.94 -16.79
C LEU A 722 -30.23 21.42 -15.43
N LYS A 723 -30.21 22.75 -15.22
CA LYS A 723 -30.72 23.36 -14.00
C LYS A 723 -32.18 23.03 -13.76
N ALA A 724 -33.04 23.16 -14.81
CA ALA A 724 -34.45 22.81 -14.73
C ALA A 724 -34.66 21.30 -14.51
N ARG A 725 -33.85 20.46 -15.14
CA ARG A 725 -33.96 19.00 -14.97
C ARG A 725 -33.54 18.55 -13.56
N LEU A 726 -32.44 19.09 -12.99
CA LEU A 726 -32.01 18.82 -11.63
C LEU A 726 -33.02 19.31 -10.59
N ASP A 727 -33.71 20.43 -10.85
CA ASP A 727 -34.77 20.94 -9.99
C ASP A 727 -35.97 19.98 -9.94
N GLU A 728 -36.45 19.53 -11.09
CA GLU A 728 -37.51 18.52 -11.20
C GLU A 728 -37.14 17.21 -10.51
N LEU A 729 -35.90 16.71 -10.75
CA LEU A 729 -35.46 15.44 -10.19
C LEU A 729 -35.32 15.49 -8.67
N GLY A 730 -34.87 16.62 -8.10
CA GLY A 730 -34.79 16.82 -6.65
C GLY A 730 -36.16 16.75 -5.98
N GLU A 731 -37.19 17.42 -6.58
CA GLU A 731 -38.57 17.33 -6.09
C GLU A 731 -39.13 15.91 -6.20
N ARG A 732 -38.92 15.25 -7.35
CA ARG A 732 -39.38 13.87 -7.56
C ARG A 732 -38.71 12.90 -6.56
N LEU A 733 -37.44 13.07 -6.28
CA LEU A 733 -36.69 12.22 -5.34
C LEU A 733 -37.25 12.31 -3.93
N ASP A 734 -37.44 13.53 -3.41
CA ASP A 734 -37.99 13.75 -2.06
C ASP A 734 -39.46 13.29 -1.95
N ALA A 735 -40.28 13.65 -2.95
CA ALA A 735 -41.71 13.26 -3.00
C ALA A 735 -41.89 11.73 -3.09
N HIS A 736 -41.10 11.05 -3.92
CA HIS A 736 -41.13 9.60 -4.05
C HIS A 736 -40.85 8.90 -2.72
N ARG A 737 -39.74 9.27 -2.05
CA ARG A 737 -39.34 8.70 -0.76
C ARG A 737 -40.41 8.90 0.32
N LYS A 738 -40.95 10.10 0.42
CA LYS A 738 -42.00 10.41 1.38
C LYS A 738 -43.30 9.67 1.10
N ALA A 739 -43.68 9.54 -0.17
CA ALA A 739 -44.93 8.85 -0.57
C ALA A 739 -44.86 7.35 -0.25
N VAL A 740 -43.76 6.66 -0.54
CA VAL A 740 -43.62 5.22 -0.26
C VAL A 740 -43.53 4.93 1.24
N LEU A 741 -42.82 5.77 2.01
CA LEU A 741 -42.76 5.63 3.49
C LEU A 741 -44.12 5.92 4.17
N ALA A 742 -44.92 6.82 3.62
CA ALA A 742 -46.25 7.12 4.17
C ALA A 742 -47.26 6.01 3.88
N ARG A 743 -47.06 5.24 2.79
CA ARG A 743 -47.97 4.14 2.43
C ARG A 743 -47.73 2.85 3.19
N HIS A 744 -46.50 2.58 3.59
CA HIS A 744 -46.04 1.29 4.08
C HIS A 744 -45.23 1.45 5.38
N ASP A 745 -45.87 1.17 6.53
CA ASP A 745 -45.25 1.32 7.86
C ASP A 745 -44.00 0.46 8.07
N PHE A 746 -43.87 -0.66 7.33
CA PHE A 746 -42.68 -1.55 7.42
C PHE A 746 -41.46 -1.02 6.67
N LEU A 747 -41.63 -0.02 5.80
CA LEU A 747 -40.52 0.60 5.06
C LEU A 747 -39.77 1.62 5.91
N THR A 748 -38.48 1.69 5.67
CA THR A 748 -37.58 2.72 6.21
C THR A 748 -36.60 3.14 5.12
N MET A 749 -36.01 4.32 5.23
CA MET A 749 -34.96 4.76 4.30
C MET A 749 -33.82 3.73 4.19
N THR A 750 -33.37 3.18 5.32
CA THR A 750 -32.29 2.16 5.32
C THR A 750 -32.69 0.91 4.54
N LYS A 751 -33.92 0.42 4.67
CA LYS A 751 -34.41 -0.74 3.93
C LYS A 751 -34.46 -0.49 2.42
N LEU A 752 -34.98 0.66 2.01
CA LEU A 752 -35.04 1.06 0.59
C LEU A 752 -33.66 1.09 -0.04
N TYR A 753 -32.68 1.70 0.63
CA TYR A 753 -31.32 1.84 0.11
C TYR A 753 -30.50 0.55 0.19
N ASN A 754 -30.77 -0.33 1.16
CA ASN A 754 -30.19 -1.68 1.18
C ASN A 754 -30.59 -2.48 -0.07
N VAL A 755 -31.88 -2.42 -0.44
CA VAL A 755 -32.36 -3.12 -1.64
C VAL A 755 -31.88 -2.47 -2.91
N LEU A 756 -31.79 -1.13 -2.96
CA LEU A 756 -31.22 -0.40 -4.10
C LEU A 756 -29.73 -0.79 -4.34
N GLU A 757 -28.92 -0.83 -3.29
CA GLU A 757 -27.53 -1.29 -3.33
C GLU A 757 -27.42 -2.73 -3.88
N ARG A 758 -28.33 -3.60 -3.37
CA ARG A 758 -28.37 -5.01 -3.79
C ARG A 758 -28.73 -5.16 -5.27
N VAL A 759 -29.69 -4.40 -5.78
CA VAL A 759 -30.09 -4.40 -7.20
C VAL A 759 -28.93 -3.94 -8.09
N ARG A 760 -28.23 -2.87 -7.71
CA ARG A 760 -27.05 -2.38 -8.44
C ARG A 760 -25.92 -3.44 -8.50
N ALA A 761 -25.68 -4.15 -7.40
CA ALA A 761 -24.68 -5.23 -7.35
C ALA A 761 -25.05 -6.43 -8.26
N LEU A 762 -26.34 -6.82 -8.30
CA LEU A 762 -26.83 -7.89 -9.19
C LEU A 762 -26.63 -7.57 -10.67
N GLU A 763 -26.84 -6.33 -11.07
CA GLU A 763 -26.69 -5.91 -12.45
C GLU A 763 -25.23 -5.74 -12.89
N ALA A 764 -24.38 -5.25 -11.99
CA ALA A 764 -22.93 -5.17 -12.24
C ALA A 764 -22.34 -6.57 -12.52
N SER A 765 -22.79 -7.60 -11.77
CA SER A 765 -22.36 -8.98 -12.00
C SER A 765 -22.91 -9.58 -13.29
N SER A 766 -24.12 -9.22 -13.72
CA SER A 766 -24.71 -9.70 -14.99
C SER A 766 -24.09 -9.07 -16.23
N SER A 767 -23.64 -7.83 -16.13
CA SER A 767 -22.93 -7.14 -17.23
C SER A 767 -21.50 -7.63 -17.44
N SER A 768 -20.80 -8.01 -16.37
CA SER A 768 -19.47 -8.63 -16.47
C SER A 768 -19.48 -10.02 -17.11
N SER A 769 -20.53 -10.82 -16.87
CA SER A 769 -20.70 -12.13 -17.50
C SER A 769 -21.06 -12.05 -18.98
N ASN A 770 -21.75 -11.01 -19.43
CA ASN A 770 -22.07 -10.78 -20.85
C ASN A 770 -20.86 -10.25 -21.64
N SER A 771 -19.97 -9.46 -21.04
CA SER A 771 -18.75 -8.98 -21.71
C SER A 771 -17.74 -10.11 -21.93
N SER A 772 -17.67 -11.09 -21.02
CA SER A 772 -16.84 -12.29 -21.20
C SER A 772 -17.35 -13.25 -22.27
N LEU A 773 -18.67 -13.28 -22.53
CA LEU A 773 -19.27 -14.06 -23.62
C LEU A 773 -19.10 -13.39 -25.00
N SER A 774 -19.10 -12.07 -25.08
CA SER A 774 -18.85 -11.35 -26.32
C SER A 774 -17.38 -11.40 -26.76
N SER A 775 -16.44 -11.40 -25.83
CA SER A 775 -15.01 -11.57 -26.15
C SER A 775 -14.66 -13.00 -26.60
N LEU A 776 -15.43 -14.02 -26.21
CA LEU A 776 -15.30 -15.41 -26.69
C LEU A 776 -15.92 -15.64 -28.06
N THR A 777 -16.89 -14.82 -28.49
CA THR A 777 -17.48 -14.88 -29.84
C THR A 777 -16.64 -14.16 -30.88
N ASP A 778 -15.96 -13.08 -30.53
CA ASP A 778 -15.05 -12.35 -31.42
C ASP A 778 -13.72 -13.08 -31.68
N ALA A 779 -13.28 -13.94 -30.77
CA ALA A 779 -12.10 -14.79 -30.96
C ALA A 779 -12.34 -16.00 -31.88
N ARG A 780 -13.61 -16.36 -32.17
CA ARG A 780 -13.97 -17.48 -33.06
C ARG A 780 -14.20 -17.09 -34.54
N THR A 781 -14.14 -15.82 -34.88
CA THR A 781 -14.38 -15.32 -36.24
C THR A 781 -13.12 -14.94 -37.03
N ARG A 782 -11.93 -15.27 -36.51
CA ARG A 782 -10.67 -15.11 -37.25
C ARG A 782 -9.87 -16.40 -37.27
N SER A 783 -10.32 -17.37 -38.08
CA SER A 783 -9.48 -18.38 -38.68
C SER A 783 -10.13 -18.93 -39.92
N ASP A 784 -9.36 -18.89 -41.01
CA ASP A 784 -9.54 -19.14 -42.42
C ASP A 784 -10.31 -20.41 -42.80
N PRO A 785 -10.90 -20.42 -44.03
CA PRO A 785 -11.70 -21.54 -44.54
C PRO A 785 -10.86 -22.51 -45.36
N GLY A 786 -11.03 -23.81 -45.09
CA GLY A 786 -10.49 -24.83 -46.01
C GLY A 786 -10.84 -26.25 -45.62
N ALA A 787 -11.68 -26.88 -46.48
CA ALA A 787 -11.86 -28.33 -46.74
C ALA A 787 -12.78 -29.16 -45.84
N ASP A 788 -14.02 -29.36 -46.21
CA ASP A 788 -14.69 -30.43 -46.98
C ASP A 788 -14.98 -31.74 -46.29
N GLN A 789 -16.27 -32.15 -46.41
CA GLN A 789 -16.93 -33.48 -46.30
C GLN A 789 -17.22 -34.10 -44.92
N GLY A 790 -18.38 -34.07 -44.37
CA GLY A 790 -19.65 -34.67 -44.58
C GLY A 790 -19.79 -36.15 -44.09
N PRO A 791 -21.01 -36.66 -43.91
CA PRO A 791 -21.95 -36.52 -42.77
C PRO A 791 -22.40 -37.87 -42.11
N ARG A 792 -23.42 -37.80 -41.22
CA ARG A 792 -24.28 -38.90 -40.69
C ARG A 792 -23.95 -39.36 -39.25
N THR A 793 -24.88 -39.58 -38.39
CA THR A 793 -26.34 -39.69 -38.22
C THR A 793 -26.63 -40.16 -36.76
N THR A 794 -27.77 -39.70 -36.25
CA THR A 794 -28.72 -40.43 -35.35
C THR A 794 -28.24 -40.88 -33.98
N SER A 795 -28.92 -40.82 -32.86
CA SER A 795 -30.35 -40.69 -32.47
C SER A 795 -30.43 -40.83 -30.94
N ALA A 796 -31.17 -40.04 -30.30
CA ALA A 796 -32.39 -40.24 -29.53
C ALA A 796 -32.41 -41.21 -28.32
N SER A 797 -33.13 -40.70 -27.34
CA SER A 797 -33.90 -41.34 -26.24
C SER A 797 -33.16 -41.40 -24.90
N GLY A 798 -33.62 -40.80 -23.79
CA GLY A 798 -34.99 -40.75 -23.26
C GLY A 798 -35.13 -41.69 -22.09
N SER A 799 -35.23 -41.16 -20.87
CA SER A 799 -36.28 -41.58 -19.94
C SER A 799 -36.11 -41.03 -18.53
N ARG A 800 -37.25 -40.49 -18.05
CA ARG A 800 -37.51 -40.12 -16.65
C ARG A 800 -37.53 -41.38 -15.78
N ILE A 801 -37.30 -41.22 -14.46
CA ILE A 801 -38.14 -41.76 -13.39
C ILE A 801 -37.82 -41.02 -12.06
N SER A 802 -38.89 -40.65 -11.40
CA SER A 802 -39.08 -40.06 -10.08
C SER A 802 -38.88 -41.07 -8.93
N ALA A 803 -38.46 -40.60 -7.76
CA ALA A 803 -39.12 -40.86 -6.46
C ALA A 803 -38.37 -40.19 -5.28
N ARG A 804 -39.12 -39.54 -4.41
CA ARG A 804 -38.87 -39.20 -2.98
C ARG A 804 -39.39 -40.37 -2.12
N PRO A 805 -39.31 -40.35 -0.73
CA PRO A 805 -38.47 -39.61 0.21
C PRO A 805 -37.78 -40.47 1.30
N ASP A 806 -36.96 -39.97 2.17
CA ASP A 806 -37.17 -39.93 3.62
C ASP A 806 -35.96 -39.41 4.44
N ALA A 807 -36.34 -39.01 5.64
CA ALA A 807 -35.59 -38.27 6.62
C ALA A 807 -34.41 -38.99 7.30
N GLY A 808 -33.42 -38.24 7.76
CA GLY A 808 -32.44 -38.71 8.72
C GLY A 808 -31.25 -37.71 8.89
N HIS A 809 -31.27 -36.89 9.95
CA HIS A 809 -30.08 -36.20 10.41
C HIS A 809 -28.99 -37.19 10.83
N PRO A 810 -27.72 -36.93 10.51
CA PRO A 810 -26.76 -36.77 11.60
C PRO A 810 -25.77 -35.58 11.39
N SER A 811 -25.39 -35.06 12.52
CA SER A 811 -24.30 -34.11 12.76
C SER A 811 -22.92 -34.69 12.36
N GLY A 812 -22.10 -33.87 11.66
CA GLY A 812 -20.69 -34.15 11.39
C GLY A 812 -20.24 -33.56 10.05
N MET A 813 -20.00 -32.25 10.00
CA MET A 813 -19.34 -31.65 8.84
C MET A 813 -17.85 -31.51 9.12
N THR A 814 -17.01 -32.21 8.36
CA THR A 814 -15.57 -32.09 8.29
C THR A 814 -15.17 -30.88 7.43
N GLY A 815 -14.00 -30.29 7.73
CA GLY A 815 -13.51 -29.02 7.19
C GLY A 815 -13.41 -28.87 5.66
N GLU A 816 -13.44 -29.96 4.90
CA GLU A 816 -13.41 -29.93 3.43
C GLU A 816 -14.71 -29.45 2.76
N MET A 817 -15.86 -29.67 3.40
CA MET A 817 -17.13 -29.13 2.88
C MET A 817 -17.29 -27.61 3.09
N VAL A 818 -16.51 -27.01 3.97
CA VAL A 818 -16.52 -25.53 4.18
C VAL A 818 -15.68 -24.85 3.10
N ASN A 819 -14.58 -25.47 2.66
CA ASN A 819 -13.76 -24.93 1.57
C ASN A 819 -14.45 -25.06 0.20
N GLN A 820 -15.09 -26.18 -0.10
CA GLN A 820 -15.85 -26.33 -1.36
C GLN A 820 -17.09 -25.40 -1.43
N ARG A 821 -17.64 -24.98 -0.28
CA ARG A 821 -18.70 -23.96 -0.24
C ARG A 821 -18.19 -22.53 -0.39
N SER A 822 -16.95 -22.23 0.02
CA SER A 822 -16.38 -20.91 -0.21
C SER A 822 -15.89 -20.74 -1.66
N GLU A 823 -15.33 -21.77 -2.28
CA GLU A 823 -14.95 -21.76 -3.70
C GLU A 823 -16.16 -21.76 -4.65
N ALA A 824 -17.25 -22.43 -4.29
CA ALA A 824 -18.51 -22.38 -5.04
C ALA A 824 -19.31 -21.08 -4.85
N LEU A 825 -18.94 -20.23 -3.86
CA LEU A 825 -19.55 -18.92 -3.64
C LEU A 825 -18.79 -17.78 -4.38
N GLU A 826 -17.57 -18.02 -4.82
CA GLU A 826 -16.82 -17.06 -5.64
C GLU A 826 -17.13 -17.19 -7.15
N GLU A 827 -17.64 -18.33 -7.63
CA GLU A 827 -18.08 -18.51 -9.02
C GLU A 827 -19.57 -18.22 -9.29
N SER A 828 -20.41 -18.09 -8.26
CA SER A 828 -21.80 -17.68 -8.41
C SER A 828 -21.94 -16.20 -8.03
N GLY A 829 -22.33 -15.36 -8.99
CA GLY A 829 -22.69 -13.97 -8.74
C GLY A 829 -23.63 -13.82 -7.52
N PRO A 830 -23.83 -12.60 -6.99
CA PRO A 830 -24.62 -12.38 -5.78
C PRO A 830 -25.99 -13.07 -5.86
N PRO A 831 -26.43 -13.75 -4.80
CA PRO A 831 -27.69 -14.49 -4.83
C PRO A 831 -28.88 -13.55 -5.15
N PRO A 832 -29.94 -14.02 -5.83
CA PRO A 832 -31.10 -13.21 -6.17
C PRO A 832 -31.77 -12.63 -4.91
N LEU A 833 -32.59 -11.58 -5.08
CA LEU A 833 -33.32 -10.96 -3.99
C LEU A 833 -34.14 -11.98 -3.21
N SER A 834 -34.06 -11.95 -1.89
CA SER A 834 -34.93 -12.73 -0.99
C SER A 834 -36.39 -12.26 -1.11
N GLU A 835 -37.33 -13.05 -0.61
CA GLU A 835 -38.76 -12.70 -0.61
C GLU A 835 -39.01 -11.35 0.10
N ALA A 836 -38.42 -11.16 1.29
CA ALA A 836 -38.50 -9.90 2.02
C ALA A 836 -37.90 -8.70 1.29
N GLU A 837 -36.80 -8.90 0.52
CA GLU A 837 -36.23 -7.86 -0.31
C GLU A 837 -37.09 -7.54 -1.54
N ARG A 838 -37.79 -8.54 -2.11
CA ARG A 838 -38.77 -8.31 -3.20
C ARG A 838 -39.96 -7.51 -2.72
N ASP A 839 -40.48 -7.81 -1.54
CA ASP A 839 -41.57 -7.02 -0.93
C ASP A 839 -41.16 -5.55 -0.76
N ILE A 840 -39.92 -5.30 -0.31
CA ILE A 840 -39.38 -3.94 -0.18
C ILE A 840 -39.19 -3.31 -1.56
N TYR A 841 -38.70 -4.07 -2.55
CA TYR A 841 -38.50 -3.59 -3.91
C TYR A 841 -39.81 -3.13 -4.55
N GLU A 842 -40.89 -3.93 -4.42
CA GLU A 842 -42.21 -3.64 -4.99
C GLU A 842 -42.92 -2.52 -4.22
N ALA A 843 -43.06 -2.62 -2.89
CA ALA A 843 -43.71 -1.62 -2.07
C ALA A 843 -42.98 -0.27 -2.07
N GLY A 844 -41.66 -0.29 -2.11
CA GLY A 844 -40.80 0.87 -2.14
C GLY A 844 -40.61 1.46 -3.53
N LEU A 845 -41.13 0.80 -4.59
CA LEU A 845 -40.90 1.18 -5.98
C LEU A 845 -39.39 1.49 -6.25
N VAL A 846 -38.53 0.58 -5.80
CA VAL A 846 -37.07 0.80 -5.78
C VAL A 846 -36.50 0.99 -7.19
N GLY A 847 -37.14 0.38 -8.21
CA GLY A 847 -36.77 0.62 -9.61
C GLY A 847 -36.96 2.08 -10.06
N VAL A 848 -38.03 2.74 -9.59
CA VAL A 848 -38.26 4.17 -9.84
C VAL A 848 -37.26 5.03 -9.08
N LEU A 849 -36.99 4.70 -7.79
CA LEU A 849 -35.98 5.38 -6.98
C LEU A 849 -34.61 5.32 -7.66
N ARG A 850 -34.24 4.16 -8.20
CA ARG A 850 -33.02 3.95 -8.95
C ARG A 850 -32.96 4.85 -10.19
N SER A 851 -34.00 4.82 -11.03
CA SER A 851 -34.03 5.65 -12.26
C SER A 851 -33.84 7.13 -11.95
N ILE A 852 -34.46 7.64 -10.85
CA ILE A 852 -34.27 9.03 -10.43
C ILE A 852 -32.81 9.31 -10.04
N HIS A 853 -32.15 8.41 -9.29
CA HIS A 853 -30.73 8.57 -8.96
C HIS A 853 -29.84 8.52 -10.18
N ASP A 854 -30.06 7.56 -11.08
CA ASP A 854 -29.25 7.40 -12.30
C ASP A 854 -29.38 8.63 -13.23
N GLU A 855 -30.60 9.22 -13.32
CA GLU A 855 -30.84 10.47 -14.04
C GLU A 855 -30.14 11.68 -13.37
N ILE A 856 -30.17 11.77 -12.02
CA ILE A 856 -29.43 12.81 -11.27
C ILE A 856 -27.94 12.68 -11.53
N ASP A 857 -27.39 11.49 -11.42
CA ASP A 857 -25.96 11.24 -11.65
C ASP A 857 -25.55 11.63 -13.08
N GLY A 858 -26.33 11.20 -14.10
CA GLY A 858 -26.10 11.60 -15.49
C GLY A 858 -26.09 13.13 -15.70
N CYS A 859 -27.08 13.84 -15.15
CA CYS A 859 -27.14 15.30 -15.21
C CYS A 859 -25.97 15.97 -14.50
N VAL A 860 -25.50 15.41 -13.37
CA VAL A 860 -24.37 15.97 -12.62
C VAL A 860 -23.04 15.72 -13.35
N PHE A 861 -22.83 14.54 -13.93
CA PHE A 861 -21.67 14.28 -14.80
C PHE A 861 -21.65 15.23 -16.00
N GLU A 862 -22.79 15.42 -16.67
CA GLU A 862 -22.92 16.40 -17.76
C GLU A 862 -22.66 17.84 -17.28
N ALA A 863 -23.09 18.18 -16.06
CA ALA A 863 -22.84 19.49 -15.45
C ALA A 863 -21.34 19.74 -15.21
N TYR A 864 -20.58 18.73 -14.82
CA TYR A 864 -19.12 18.81 -14.74
C TYR A 864 -18.42 18.71 -16.11
N GLY A 865 -19.10 18.24 -17.15
CA GLY A 865 -18.48 17.90 -18.45
C GLY A 865 -17.62 16.64 -18.38
N TRP A 866 -17.95 15.71 -17.49
CA TRP A 866 -17.22 14.46 -17.30
C TRP A 866 -17.91 13.27 -17.98
N PRO A 867 -17.14 12.26 -18.43
CA PRO A 867 -17.68 10.98 -18.87
C PRO A 867 -18.43 10.28 -17.72
N SER A 868 -19.46 9.50 -18.03
CA SER A 868 -20.27 8.79 -17.04
C SER A 868 -19.65 7.48 -16.53
N ASP A 869 -18.57 7.01 -17.15
CA ASP A 869 -17.87 5.75 -16.90
C ASP A 869 -16.59 5.91 -16.07
N LEU A 870 -16.44 7.03 -15.39
CA LEU A 870 -15.28 7.28 -14.52
C LEU A 870 -15.26 6.34 -13.30
N SER A 871 -14.09 5.85 -12.92
CA SER A 871 -13.88 5.14 -11.67
C SER A 871 -14.03 6.06 -10.44
N GLU A 872 -14.24 5.49 -9.25
CA GLU A 872 -14.29 6.27 -7.99
C GLU A 872 -13.05 7.14 -7.79
N GLU A 873 -11.87 6.60 -8.08
CA GLU A 873 -10.60 7.31 -7.98
C GLU A 873 -10.54 8.48 -8.94
N GLN A 874 -10.94 8.27 -10.20
CA GLN A 874 -10.93 9.34 -11.21
C GLN A 874 -11.91 10.47 -10.86
N ILE A 875 -13.06 10.15 -10.26
CA ILE A 875 -14.01 11.15 -9.76
C ILE A 875 -13.36 11.96 -8.63
N LEU A 876 -12.74 11.29 -7.65
CA LEU A 876 -12.10 11.98 -6.52
C LEU A 876 -10.91 12.84 -6.95
N GLU A 877 -10.05 12.35 -7.85
CA GLU A 877 -8.94 13.14 -8.42
C GLU A 877 -9.43 14.43 -9.08
N ARG A 878 -10.48 14.32 -9.90
CA ARG A 878 -11.08 15.47 -10.55
C ARG A 878 -11.74 16.44 -9.57
N LEU A 879 -12.36 15.93 -8.50
CA LEU A 879 -12.93 16.76 -7.44
C LEU A 879 -11.85 17.52 -6.65
N VAL A 880 -10.72 16.86 -6.30
CA VAL A 880 -9.60 17.54 -5.65
C VAL A 880 -9.00 18.62 -6.55
N ALA A 881 -8.75 18.31 -7.82
CA ALA A 881 -8.23 19.28 -8.78
C ALA A 881 -9.19 20.47 -8.96
N LEU A 882 -10.49 20.21 -9.09
CA LEU A 882 -11.50 21.26 -9.23
C LEU A 882 -11.66 22.11 -7.94
N ASN A 883 -11.51 21.51 -6.75
CA ASN A 883 -11.53 22.26 -5.49
C ASN A 883 -10.39 23.28 -5.44
N LEU A 884 -9.18 22.86 -5.80
CA LEU A 884 -8.01 23.75 -5.83
C LEU A 884 -8.17 24.86 -6.87
N GLU A 885 -8.67 24.52 -8.06
CA GLU A 885 -8.98 25.52 -9.11
C GLU A 885 -10.02 26.54 -8.62
N ARG A 886 -11.12 26.09 -8.02
CA ARG A 886 -12.16 26.97 -7.45
C ARG A 886 -11.62 27.88 -6.35
N HIS A 887 -10.74 27.34 -5.51
CA HIS A 887 -10.10 28.16 -4.47
C HIS A 887 -9.25 29.30 -5.04
N GLU A 888 -8.51 29.05 -6.13
CA GLU A 888 -7.75 30.10 -6.82
C GLU A 888 -8.68 31.13 -7.50
N GLU A 889 -9.77 30.69 -8.11
CA GLU A 889 -10.81 31.58 -8.65
C GLU A 889 -11.44 32.46 -7.57
N GLU A 890 -11.72 31.91 -6.39
CA GLU A 890 -12.26 32.65 -5.24
C GLU A 890 -11.27 33.69 -4.72
N LYS A 891 -9.96 33.39 -4.69
CA LYS A 891 -8.90 34.38 -4.38
C LYS A 891 -8.83 35.52 -5.41
N ALA A 892 -9.09 35.20 -6.67
CA ALA A 892 -9.18 36.19 -7.75
C ALA A 892 -10.50 37.02 -7.70
N GLY A 893 -11.40 36.71 -6.75
CA GLY A 893 -12.67 37.37 -6.55
C GLY A 893 -13.88 36.77 -7.25
N HIS A 894 -13.69 35.63 -7.94
CA HIS A 894 -14.78 34.91 -8.63
C HIS A 894 -15.36 33.82 -7.72
N VAL A 895 -16.42 34.14 -6.98
CA VAL A 895 -17.07 33.23 -6.02
C VAL A 895 -18.44 32.79 -6.55
N ARG A 896 -18.65 31.50 -6.70
CA ARG A 896 -19.93 30.90 -7.16
C ARG A 896 -20.83 30.61 -5.94
N TRP A 897 -21.38 31.66 -5.34
CA TRP A 897 -22.23 31.56 -4.15
C TRP A 897 -23.43 30.64 -4.36
N LEU A 898 -23.65 29.68 -3.47
CA LEU A 898 -24.84 28.82 -3.48
C LEU A 898 -26.12 29.60 -3.07
N ARG A 899 -25.99 30.55 -2.13
CA ARG A 899 -27.04 31.46 -1.65
C ARG A 899 -26.49 32.89 -1.58
N PRO A 900 -26.42 33.60 -2.71
CA PRO A 900 -25.81 34.93 -2.79
C PRO A 900 -26.39 35.93 -1.76
N ASP A 901 -27.71 35.98 -1.62
CA ASP A 901 -28.42 36.95 -0.73
C ASP A 901 -28.08 36.73 0.74
N PHE A 902 -27.85 35.51 1.16
CA PHE A 902 -27.44 35.15 2.52
C PHE A 902 -25.90 35.29 2.72
N GLN A 903 -25.13 34.79 1.76
CA GLN A 903 -23.68 34.60 1.94
C GLN A 903 -22.88 35.88 1.67
N ILE A 904 -23.22 36.66 0.63
CA ILE A 904 -22.45 37.85 0.25
C ILE A 904 -22.36 38.87 1.43
N PRO A 905 -23.46 39.23 2.11
CA PRO A 905 -23.37 40.19 3.22
C PRO A 905 -22.51 39.68 4.39
N ARG A 906 -22.31 38.38 4.54
CA ARG A 906 -21.67 37.76 5.70
C ARG A 906 -20.24 37.32 5.43
N PHE A 907 -19.92 36.85 4.22
CA PHE A 907 -18.67 36.17 3.90
C PHE A 907 -17.89 36.85 2.76
N ALA A 908 -18.49 37.75 1.99
CA ALA A 908 -17.72 38.44 0.93
C ALA A 908 -16.59 39.29 1.54
N PRO A 909 -15.38 39.30 0.95
CA PRO A 909 -14.29 40.14 1.41
C PRO A 909 -14.73 41.59 1.44
N LYS A 910 -14.60 42.27 2.59
CA LYS A 910 -14.86 43.70 2.67
C LYS A 910 -13.78 44.45 1.90
N THR A 911 -14.06 44.84 0.67
CA THR A 911 -13.21 45.71 -0.14
C THR A 911 -13.09 47.04 0.57
N ALA A 912 -11.91 47.32 1.12
CA ALA A 912 -11.58 48.68 1.54
C ALA A 912 -11.58 49.60 0.29
N ALA A 913 -12.55 50.49 0.21
CA ALA A 913 -12.64 51.48 -0.83
C ALA A 913 -11.38 52.39 -0.79
N LYS A 914 -10.44 52.13 -1.72
CA LYS A 914 -9.50 53.16 -2.21
C LYS A 914 -9.37 52.98 -3.72
N GLN A 915 -9.99 53.88 -4.43
CA GLN A 915 -9.70 54.15 -5.83
C GLN A 915 -8.22 54.51 -5.99
N GLY A 916 -7.58 54.01 -6.98
CA GLY A 916 -6.29 54.46 -7.44
C GLY A 916 -5.45 53.40 -8.09
N GLU A 917 -5.38 53.46 -9.42
CA GLU A 917 -4.33 52.91 -10.29
C GLU A 917 -4.40 51.39 -10.65
N MET A 918 -4.87 51.17 -11.86
CA MET A 918 -4.64 50.00 -12.66
C MET A 918 -3.14 49.76 -12.83
N ALA A 919 -2.61 48.76 -12.12
CA ALA A 919 -1.37 48.12 -12.46
C ALA A 919 -1.69 46.68 -12.77
N LEU A 920 -1.33 46.25 -13.97
CA LEU A 920 -1.34 44.83 -14.41
C LEU A 920 -0.57 44.01 -13.36
N ALA A 921 -1.30 43.32 -12.50
CA ALA A 921 -0.71 42.44 -11.52
C ALA A 921 -0.47 41.07 -12.18
N ASP A 922 0.79 40.73 -12.35
CA ASP A 922 1.26 39.42 -12.61
C ASP A 922 0.71 38.42 -11.56
N GLU A 923 0.08 37.36 -12.02
CA GLU A 923 -0.47 36.28 -11.21
C GLU A 923 0.62 35.58 -10.39
N ALA A 924 0.63 35.83 -9.09
CA ALA A 924 1.42 35.09 -8.13
C ALA A 924 0.51 34.09 -7.37
N VAL A 925 0.65 32.81 -7.65
CA VAL A 925 0.02 31.71 -6.92
C VAL A 925 0.53 31.69 -5.47
N ALA A 926 -0.32 32.02 -4.50
CA ALA A 926 0.00 31.92 -3.07
C ALA A 926 -0.82 30.78 -2.42
N ALA A 927 -0.20 29.65 -2.22
CA ALA A 927 -0.75 28.56 -1.42
C ALA A 927 -0.82 28.94 0.07
N THR A 928 -1.91 28.66 0.77
CA THR A 928 -2.11 28.91 2.21
C THR A 928 -1.54 27.78 3.12
N GLY A 929 -0.52 27.08 2.67
CA GLY A 929 0.45 26.42 3.56
C GLY A 929 1.65 27.35 3.65
N LYS A 930 2.44 27.34 4.74
CA LYS A 930 3.73 28.00 4.76
C LYS A 930 4.49 27.53 3.54
N LEU A 931 4.65 28.42 2.53
CA LEU A 931 5.43 28.10 1.34
C LEU A 931 6.79 27.55 1.79
N PRO A 932 7.30 26.48 1.19
CA PRO A 932 8.60 25.94 1.56
C PRO A 932 9.68 27.02 1.39
N ALA A 933 10.59 27.11 2.35
CA ALA A 933 11.69 28.05 2.25
C ALA A 933 12.65 27.59 1.16
N PHE A 934 12.98 28.46 0.19
CA PHE A 934 14.02 28.15 -0.78
C PHE A 934 15.39 28.11 -0.07
N PRO A 935 16.13 26.99 -0.08
CA PRO A 935 17.37 26.84 0.68
C PRO A 935 18.40 27.93 0.30
N ALA A 936 19.00 28.58 1.29
CA ALA A 936 19.84 29.74 1.01
C ALA A 936 21.24 29.39 0.48
N LYS A 937 21.81 28.28 0.91
CA LYS A 937 23.21 27.88 0.65
C LYS A 937 23.37 26.44 0.13
N ASP A 938 22.42 25.57 0.35
CA ASP A 938 22.47 24.18 -0.06
C ASP A 938 21.92 24.03 -1.50
N ARG A 939 22.86 23.86 -2.46
CA ARG A 939 22.54 23.79 -3.88
C ARG A 939 21.85 22.47 -4.26
N ALA A 940 22.26 21.37 -3.65
CA ALA A 940 21.63 20.07 -3.87
C ALA A 940 20.16 20.08 -3.43
N ALA A 941 19.89 20.67 -2.24
CA ALA A 941 18.51 20.87 -1.77
C ALA A 941 17.71 21.81 -2.68
N GLN A 942 18.32 22.85 -3.24
CA GLN A 942 17.69 23.74 -4.23
C GLN A 942 17.28 22.97 -5.49
N ALA A 943 18.20 22.18 -6.06
CA ALA A 943 17.96 21.39 -7.26
C ALA A 943 16.85 20.36 -7.06
N ARG A 944 16.90 19.62 -5.95
CA ARG A 944 15.87 18.63 -5.59
C ARG A 944 14.49 19.29 -5.48
N LEU A 945 14.41 20.39 -4.74
CA LEU A 945 13.17 21.12 -4.52
C LEU A 945 12.59 21.70 -5.83
N LEU A 946 13.44 22.15 -6.76
CA LEU A 946 13.00 22.63 -8.07
C LEU A 946 12.49 21.49 -8.97
N ARG A 947 13.17 20.35 -9.00
CA ARG A 947 12.69 19.16 -9.73
C ARG A 947 11.33 18.70 -9.21
N GLU A 948 11.17 18.57 -7.89
CA GLU A 948 9.89 18.24 -7.26
C GLU A 948 8.81 19.27 -7.60
N THR A 949 9.15 20.55 -7.60
CA THR A 949 8.22 21.64 -7.92
C THR A 949 7.76 21.58 -9.39
N LEU A 950 8.67 21.32 -10.33
CA LEU A 950 8.33 21.17 -11.75
C LEU A 950 7.48 19.90 -12.00
N MET A 951 7.83 18.78 -11.35
CA MET A 951 7.01 17.56 -11.44
C MET A 951 5.59 17.77 -10.92
N ARG A 952 5.44 18.40 -9.75
CA ARG A 952 4.12 18.70 -9.17
C ARG A 952 3.31 19.69 -10.00
N ALA A 953 3.98 20.63 -10.68
CA ALA A 953 3.31 21.62 -11.49
C ALA A 953 2.62 21.01 -12.73
N GLY A 954 3.15 19.92 -13.30
CA GLY A 954 2.60 19.22 -14.45
C GLY A 954 2.45 20.06 -15.73
N LYS A 955 2.96 21.31 -15.70
CA LYS A 955 2.88 22.28 -16.81
C LYS A 955 4.17 23.11 -16.88
N PRO A 956 4.56 23.62 -18.05
CA PRO A 956 5.72 24.47 -18.22
C PRO A 956 5.60 25.78 -17.41
N LEU A 957 6.62 26.11 -16.61
CA LEU A 957 6.70 27.31 -15.77
C LEU A 957 7.97 28.11 -16.06
N ASN A 958 7.88 29.45 -16.11
CA ASN A 958 9.07 30.29 -16.18
C ASN A 958 9.74 30.46 -14.80
N ALA A 959 11.01 30.87 -14.76
CA ALA A 959 11.80 31.01 -13.54
C ALA A 959 11.12 31.93 -12.48
N ARG A 960 10.37 32.95 -12.90
CA ARG A 960 9.63 33.85 -12.02
C ARG A 960 8.45 33.17 -11.36
N ALA A 961 7.69 32.35 -12.12
CA ALA A 961 6.58 31.56 -11.60
C ALA A 961 7.08 30.50 -10.62
N VAL A 962 8.17 29.82 -10.95
CA VAL A 962 8.80 28.84 -10.04
C VAL A 962 9.28 29.51 -8.75
N ALA A 963 9.94 30.67 -8.83
CA ALA A 963 10.40 31.42 -7.65
C ALA A 963 9.24 31.85 -6.73
N ALA A 964 8.05 32.09 -7.29
CA ALA A 964 6.86 32.48 -6.54
C ALA A 964 6.29 31.34 -5.67
N LEU A 965 6.61 30.10 -5.97
CA LEU A 965 6.19 28.92 -5.21
C LEU A 965 7.00 28.69 -3.92
N PHE A 966 7.94 29.58 -3.59
CA PHE A 966 8.77 29.51 -2.38
C PHE A 966 8.58 30.72 -1.47
N ALA A 967 8.72 30.52 -0.15
CA ALA A 967 8.57 31.56 0.85
C ALA A 967 9.51 32.78 0.63
N GLY A 968 9.04 33.97 1.02
CA GLY A 968 9.78 35.23 0.94
C GLY A 968 9.47 36.05 -0.32
N LYS A 969 9.86 37.32 -0.32
CA LYS A 969 9.65 38.24 -1.46
C LYS A 969 10.38 37.74 -2.72
N ASN A 970 9.74 37.82 -3.86
CA ASN A 970 10.33 37.51 -5.17
C ASN A 970 11.26 38.60 -5.64
N THR A 971 12.45 38.69 -5.04
CA THR A 971 13.51 39.63 -5.42
C THR A 971 14.17 39.19 -6.73
N ALA A 972 14.71 40.14 -7.49
CA ALA A 972 15.46 39.85 -8.71
C ALA A 972 16.58 38.83 -8.47
N ALA A 973 17.27 38.89 -7.30
CA ALA A 973 18.29 37.91 -6.92
C ALA A 973 17.75 36.48 -6.67
N LYS A 974 16.53 36.33 -6.12
CA LYS A 974 15.89 35.04 -5.93
C LYS A 974 15.50 34.47 -7.28
N ILE A 975 14.88 35.26 -8.15
CA ILE A 975 14.47 34.83 -9.49
C ILE A 975 15.67 34.44 -10.34
N ALA A 976 16.76 35.21 -10.32
CA ALA A 976 18.00 34.89 -11.02
C ALA A 976 18.58 33.55 -10.53
N ARG A 977 18.67 33.35 -9.20
CA ARG A 977 19.18 32.09 -8.63
C ARG A 977 18.32 30.87 -9.01
N VAL A 978 17.00 31.00 -9.04
CA VAL A 978 16.10 29.95 -9.51
C VAL A 978 16.32 29.72 -11.00
N GLY A 979 16.44 30.75 -11.82
CA GLY A 979 16.73 30.67 -13.26
C GLY A 979 18.05 29.96 -13.55
N ASP A 980 19.13 30.35 -12.87
CA ASP A 980 20.46 29.74 -13.03
C ASP A 980 20.40 28.23 -12.72
N MET A 981 19.71 27.86 -11.64
CA MET A 981 19.54 26.45 -11.27
C MET A 981 18.66 25.68 -12.27
N LEU A 982 17.60 26.28 -12.80
CA LEU A 982 16.77 25.66 -13.82
C LEU A 982 17.54 25.44 -15.12
N SER A 983 18.40 26.37 -15.52
CA SER A 983 19.28 26.19 -16.69
C SER A 983 20.30 25.07 -16.49
N VAL A 984 20.80 24.88 -15.27
CA VAL A 984 21.69 23.75 -14.94
C VAL A 984 20.92 22.43 -15.01
N LEU A 985 19.69 22.40 -14.48
CA LEU A 985 18.84 21.19 -14.58
C LEU A 985 18.51 20.83 -16.04
N GLU A 986 18.31 21.81 -16.90
CA GLU A 986 18.13 21.63 -18.34
C GLU A 986 19.39 21.07 -19.01
N ALA A 987 20.55 21.67 -18.75
CA ALA A 987 21.84 21.23 -19.32
C ALA A 987 22.16 19.78 -18.94
N LEU A 988 21.72 19.33 -17.75
CA LEU A 988 21.89 17.96 -17.28
C LEU A 988 20.75 17.02 -17.72
N GLY A 989 19.81 17.47 -18.54
CA GLY A 989 18.65 16.69 -18.97
C GLY A 989 17.66 16.34 -17.84
N GLN A 990 17.73 17.07 -16.72
CA GLN A 990 16.83 16.87 -15.55
C GLN A 990 15.60 17.82 -15.59
N ALA A 991 15.56 18.73 -16.53
CA ALA A 991 14.42 19.54 -16.92
C ALA A 991 14.49 19.77 -18.43
N GLU A 992 13.33 20.08 -19.03
CA GLU A 992 13.23 20.45 -20.43
C GLU A 992 12.65 21.87 -20.54
N THR A 993 12.93 22.57 -21.64
CA THR A 993 12.32 23.87 -21.95
C THR A 993 11.38 23.76 -23.16
N ASP A 994 10.30 24.53 -23.12
CA ASP A 994 9.49 24.75 -24.31
C ASP A 994 10.04 25.89 -25.16
N GLY A 995 9.46 26.11 -26.36
CA GLY A 995 9.91 27.17 -27.26
C GLY A 995 9.77 28.62 -26.71
N GLU A 996 9.19 28.81 -25.52
CA GLU A 996 8.99 30.09 -24.85
C GLU A 996 9.87 30.26 -23.59
N GLY A 997 10.81 29.33 -23.34
CA GLY A 997 11.73 29.38 -22.22
C GLY A 997 11.07 29.05 -20.86
N ARG A 998 10.02 28.20 -20.86
CA ARG A 998 9.39 27.69 -19.65
C ARG A 998 9.90 26.26 -19.40
N TYR A 999 10.20 25.96 -18.15
CA TYR A 999 10.80 24.70 -17.70
C TYR A 999 9.72 23.72 -17.26
N PHE A 1000 9.91 22.42 -17.58
CA PHE A 1000 9.07 21.31 -17.15
C PHE A 1000 9.91 20.04 -17.03
N THR A 1001 9.40 19.02 -16.36
CA THR A 1001 9.97 17.68 -16.33
C THR A 1001 8.97 16.70 -16.95
N ARG A 1002 9.46 15.72 -17.72
CA ARG A 1002 8.65 14.56 -18.09
C ARG A 1002 8.67 13.60 -16.90
N ALA A 1003 7.49 13.07 -16.56
CA ALA A 1003 7.31 12.10 -15.47
C ALA A 1003 8.06 10.80 -15.74
#